data_3e206b7abad7d760c7f3fdc8ec34f605
#
_entry.id   3e206b7abad7d760c7f3fdc8ec34f605
#
_cell.length_a   1.000
_cell.length_b   1.000
_cell.length_c   1.000
_cell.angle_alpha   90.00
_cell.angle_beta   90.00
_cell.angle_gamma   90.00
#
_symmetry.space_group_name_H-M   'P 1'
#
loop_
_entity.id
_entity.type
_entity.pdbx_description
1 polymer ?
#
loop_
_entity_poly.entity_id
_entity_poly.type
_entity_poly.pdbx_seq_one_letter_code
_entity_poly.pdbx_strand_id
1 'polypeptide(L)'
;MRDTISVKGARANNLKNISVDLPRDKLVVLTGLSGSGKSSLAFDTIYAEGQRRYVESLSSYARMFLGQMDKPDVDSIDGLSPAISIDQKTTSKNPRSTVGTVTEIYDYLRLLWARCGTPHCPKCGKPIRRQTIDQIVDQIMQLPERTRFQLLAPVVRGKKGEHTKVFDDARRGGYVRVRIDGSIYDLTEEIKLDKNRKHHIEVIVDRLIMKPDLARRLTDSVETASNLSGGLVILNRLDDDSDTMFSQNYACEDCGVSLPELSPRMFSFNNPYGACPVCSGLGTQLVADPSLIIPDDSKSILQGAIQASGFNNVKDDSIARMYFEALAKKYKFSLTDPVRELSKEAMDAILYGTGKENLTIYYERANGRGVLERPFEGVVSNVARRFAETQSEAMHKELEECMAERPCPKCRGDRLSDVSLAVTVGGMNIMQFCRLSVSDALSFMENLQLEGNIAVIAEQILREIKSRLRFLQAVGLRYLTLSRAAATLSGGESQRIRLATQIGSSLMGVLYILDEPSIGLHQRDNDKLLDTLRHLRDLGNTVLVVEHDEDTMRAADYIVDVGPGAGIHGGEIVAAGSLDDIIACPRSVTGQYLSGVKKIPLPAGRRTGNGRTLKICGAAENNLKNLDVEIPLGTFTCVTGVSGSGKSSLVNEILYKKLAGALNRARVRPGKFDRIEGLEFLDKVVGIDQSPIGRTPRSNPATYTGLFNDIRDLFASTSDARTRGYGPGRFSFNTKGGRCEACCGDGLVKIEMHFLADVYVPCEVCGGKRYNRETLEVLYKGRNIADVLDMTAEEALGFFENLPRIRSKIATLVDVGLGYVKLGQSSTTLSGGEAQRVKLATELSRRATGRTIYILDEPTTGLHVADVHKLIEVLQRLVDAGNTVLVIEHNLDVIKVADHIIDLGPEGGEEGGNIVVCGTPEEVAACEASYTGQYLKKLL
;
A
#
# COMPACT_ATOMS: atom_id res chain seq x y z
N MET A 1 -32.32 -13.24 -26.48
CA MET A 1 -31.42 -12.13 -26.09
C MET A 1 -30.57 -11.80 -27.31
N ARG A 2 -30.15 -10.56 -27.49
CA ARG A 2 -29.21 -10.24 -28.58
C ARG A 2 -27.86 -10.93 -28.27
N ASP A 3 -27.22 -11.55 -29.23
CA ASP A 3 -25.98 -12.30 -29.08
C ASP A 3 -24.73 -11.38 -29.13
N THR A 4 -24.96 -10.06 -29.31
CA THR A 4 -23.92 -9.06 -29.46
C THR A 4 -24.19 -7.80 -28.63
N ILE A 5 -23.12 -7.12 -28.19
CA ILE A 5 -23.12 -5.76 -27.68
C ILE A 5 -22.78 -4.87 -28.88
N SER A 6 -23.74 -4.07 -29.35
CA SER A 6 -23.55 -3.20 -30.51
C SER A 6 -23.33 -1.75 -30.07
N VAL A 7 -22.12 -1.25 -30.27
CA VAL A 7 -21.73 0.14 -30.03
C VAL A 7 -21.83 0.90 -31.33
N LYS A 8 -22.52 2.04 -31.34
CA LYS A 8 -22.70 2.88 -32.53
C LYS A 8 -22.32 4.32 -32.25
N GLY A 9 -21.45 4.88 -33.08
CA GLY A 9 -21.13 6.28 -33.06
C GLY A 9 -20.35 6.72 -31.81
N ALA A 10 -19.41 5.96 -31.31
CA ALA A 10 -18.59 6.35 -30.16
C ALA A 10 -17.57 7.41 -30.53
N ARG A 11 -17.55 8.53 -29.75
CA ARG A 11 -16.73 9.71 -29.96
C ARG A 11 -15.99 10.19 -28.71
N ALA A 12 -15.99 9.38 -27.67
CA ALA A 12 -15.29 9.71 -26.42
C ALA A 12 -13.78 9.91 -26.67
N ASN A 13 -13.22 10.99 -26.15
CA ASN A 13 -11.79 11.35 -26.25
C ASN A 13 -11.31 11.43 -27.73
N ASN A 14 -10.45 10.47 -28.14
CA ASN A 14 -9.86 10.43 -29.51
C ASN A 14 -10.61 9.50 -30.46
N LEU A 15 -11.74 8.90 -30.06
CA LEU A 15 -12.52 8.00 -30.91
C LEU A 15 -13.18 8.75 -32.07
N LYS A 16 -13.03 8.25 -33.30
CA LYS A 16 -13.49 8.87 -34.53
C LYS A 16 -14.85 8.34 -35.00
N ASN A 17 -15.90 8.53 -34.20
CA ASN A 17 -17.28 8.09 -34.51
C ASN A 17 -17.35 6.60 -34.89
N ILE A 18 -16.70 5.75 -34.06
CA ILE A 18 -16.57 4.32 -34.35
C ILE A 18 -17.83 3.53 -34.01
N SER A 19 -18.04 2.46 -34.77
CA SER A 19 -19.09 1.46 -34.50
C SER A 19 -18.47 0.07 -34.50
N VAL A 20 -18.85 -0.76 -33.53
CA VAL A 20 -18.31 -2.12 -33.35
C VAL A 20 -19.33 -3.04 -32.69
N ASP A 21 -19.41 -4.26 -33.17
CA ASP A 21 -20.22 -5.32 -32.58
C ASP A 21 -19.30 -6.30 -31.83
N LEU A 22 -19.57 -6.47 -30.53
CA LEU A 22 -18.81 -7.36 -29.66
C LEU A 22 -19.66 -8.58 -29.30
N PRO A 23 -19.17 -9.82 -29.51
CA PRO A 23 -19.93 -11.01 -29.14
C PRO A 23 -20.09 -11.13 -27.62
N ARG A 24 -21.28 -11.55 -27.17
CA ARG A 24 -21.56 -11.83 -25.76
C ARG A 24 -21.07 -13.22 -25.36
N ASP A 25 -20.89 -13.41 -24.06
CA ASP A 25 -20.47 -14.68 -23.45
C ASP A 25 -19.16 -15.20 -24.04
N LYS A 26 -18.27 -14.27 -24.39
CA LYS A 26 -16.95 -14.50 -24.99
C LYS A 26 -15.86 -13.71 -24.27
N LEU A 27 -14.61 -14.19 -24.45
CA LEU A 27 -13.42 -13.44 -24.07
C LEU A 27 -13.05 -12.53 -25.26
N VAL A 28 -13.28 -11.23 -25.09
CA VAL A 28 -13.00 -10.18 -26.09
C VAL A 28 -11.79 -9.38 -25.66
N VAL A 29 -10.80 -9.27 -26.52
CA VAL A 29 -9.59 -8.47 -26.27
C VAL A 29 -9.60 -7.19 -27.13
N LEU A 30 -9.45 -6.02 -26.47
CA LEU A 30 -9.19 -4.76 -27.14
C LEU A 30 -7.68 -4.51 -27.12
N THR A 31 -7.07 -4.44 -28.30
CA THR A 31 -5.62 -4.23 -28.47
C THR A 31 -5.32 -3.01 -29.34
N GLY A 32 -4.06 -2.67 -29.52
CA GLY A 32 -3.56 -1.55 -30.33
C GLY A 32 -2.53 -0.71 -29.60
N LEU A 33 -1.93 0.28 -30.25
CA LEU A 33 -0.89 1.13 -29.69
C LEU A 33 -1.31 1.86 -28.42
N SER A 34 -0.33 2.22 -27.58
CA SER A 34 -0.60 3.07 -26.42
C SER A 34 -1.18 4.42 -26.87
N GLY A 35 -2.30 4.86 -26.22
CA GLY A 35 -3.00 6.09 -26.63
C GLY A 35 -3.86 5.96 -27.90
N SER A 36 -4.11 4.76 -28.44
CA SER A 36 -4.96 4.55 -29.61
C SER A 36 -6.47 4.70 -29.38
N GLY A 37 -6.93 4.72 -28.12
CA GLY A 37 -8.37 4.85 -27.77
C GLY A 37 -9.03 3.62 -27.17
N LYS A 38 -8.27 2.55 -26.87
CA LYS A 38 -8.76 1.31 -26.25
C LYS A 38 -9.53 1.55 -24.96
N SER A 39 -8.88 2.25 -24.02
CA SER A 39 -9.48 2.55 -22.70
C SER A 39 -10.67 3.49 -22.86
N SER A 40 -10.65 4.41 -23.84
CA SER A 40 -11.79 5.28 -24.16
C SER A 40 -13.00 4.48 -24.64
N LEU A 41 -12.80 3.44 -25.44
CA LEU A 41 -13.88 2.54 -25.86
C LEU A 41 -14.36 1.68 -24.69
N ALA A 42 -13.45 1.04 -23.94
CA ALA A 42 -13.80 0.10 -22.87
C ALA A 42 -14.43 0.80 -21.66
N PHE A 43 -13.76 1.83 -21.13
CA PHE A 43 -14.13 2.45 -19.86
C PHE A 43 -14.96 3.71 -20.04
N ASP A 44 -14.53 4.67 -20.87
CA ASP A 44 -15.24 5.95 -21.03
C ASP A 44 -16.51 5.83 -21.89
N THR A 45 -16.68 4.72 -22.63
CA THR A 45 -17.87 4.48 -23.47
C THR A 45 -18.70 3.32 -22.93
N ILE A 46 -18.21 2.07 -23.01
CA ILE A 46 -19.01 0.86 -22.71
C ILE A 46 -19.32 0.76 -21.23
N TYR A 47 -18.30 0.87 -20.37
CA TYR A 47 -18.48 0.79 -18.91
C TYR A 47 -19.31 1.96 -18.39
N ALA A 48 -18.98 3.19 -18.81
CA ALA A 48 -19.67 4.40 -18.38
C ALA A 48 -21.17 4.33 -18.68
N GLU A 49 -21.56 3.86 -19.87
CA GLU A 49 -22.97 3.68 -20.24
C GLU A 49 -23.64 2.55 -19.43
N GLY A 50 -22.92 1.43 -19.22
CA GLY A 50 -23.40 0.34 -18.39
C GLY A 50 -23.68 0.75 -16.96
N GLN A 51 -22.76 1.48 -16.35
CA GLN A 51 -22.90 2.02 -15.01
C GLN A 51 -24.00 3.07 -14.93
N ARG A 52 -24.11 3.98 -15.93
CA ARG A 52 -25.17 4.98 -15.99
C ARG A 52 -26.55 4.32 -15.99
N ARG A 53 -26.77 3.30 -16.84
CA ARG A 53 -28.05 2.56 -16.89
C ARG A 53 -28.34 1.84 -15.58
N TYR A 54 -27.32 1.25 -14.95
CA TYR A 54 -27.48 0.62 -13.66
C TYR A 54 -27.91 1.62 -12.59
N VAL A 55 -27.23 2.77 -12.48
CA VAL A 55 -27.60 3.84 -11.53
C VAL A 55 -29.00 4.39 -11.82
N GLU A 56 -29.39 4.57 -13.09
CA GLU A 56 -30.74 4.99 -13.47
C GLU A 56 -31.85 3.99 -13.08
N SER A 57 -31.51 2.70 -12.99
CA SER A 57 -32.46 1.65 -12.55
C SER A 57 -32.69 1.66 -11.03
N LEU A 58 -31.85 2.34 -10.24
CA LEU A 58 -31.95 2.43 -8.79
C LEU A 58 -33.06 3.42 -8.36
N SER A 59 -33.47 3.32 -7.08
CA SER A 59 -34.41 4.24 -6.49
C SER A 59 -33.92 5.70 -6.54
N SER A 60 -34.87 6.67 -6.56
CA SER A 60 -34.53 8.11 -6.55
C SER A 60 -33.63 8.49 -5.37
N TYR A 61 -33.81 7.84 -4.21
CA TYR A 61 -33.00 8.06 -3.03
C TYR A 61 -31.55 7.59 -3.24
N ALA A 62 -31.34 6.39 -3.80
CA ALA A 62 -30.00 5.86 -4.09
C ALA A 62 -29.28 6.72 -5.15
N ARG A 63 -30.01 7.20 -6.18
CA ARG A 63 -29.46 8.10 -7.21
C ARG A 63 -28.99 9.44 -6.64
N MET A 64 -29.67 9.96 -5.63
CA MET A 64 -29.26 11.22 -4.97
C MET A 64 -27.91 11.10 -4.26
N PHE A 65 -27.57 9.90 -3.74
CA PHE A 65 -26.25 9.63 -3.12
C PHE A 65 -25.15 9.31 -4.13
N LEU A 66 -25.48 8.62 -5.23
CA LEU A 66 -24.48 8.20 -6.23
C LEU A 66 -24.15 9.29 -7.25
N GLY A 67 -24.95 10.37 -7.29
CA GLY A 67 -24.80 11.44 -8.26
C GLY A 67 -25.37 11.07 -9.63
N GLN A 68 -25.56 12.09 -10.46
CA GLN A 68 -25.97 11.92 -11.85
C GLN A 68 -24.72 11.68 -12.68
N MET A 69 -24.65 10.59 -13.42
CA MET A 69 -23.54 10.29 -14.32
C MET A 69 -23.78 10.93 -15.68
N ASP A 70 -22.75 11.56 -16.23
CA ASP A 70 -22.81 12.11 -17.58
C ASP A 70 -22.96 10.98 -18.61
N LYS A 71 -23.77 11.25 -19.63
CA LYS A 71 -23.94 10.32 -20.75
C LYS A 71 -22.64 10.34 -21.57
N PRO A 72 -22.00 9.18 -21.84
CA PRO A 72 -20.85 9.15 -22.73
C PRO A 72 -21.24 9.62 -24.15
N ASP A 73 -20.28 10.18 -24.87
CA ASP A 73 -20.49 10.63 -26.25
C ASP A 73 -20.55 9.42 -27.20
N VAL A 74 -21.75 8.85 -27.29
CA VAL A 74 -22.10 7.70 -28.11
C VAL A 74 -23.54 7.80 -28.56
N ASP A 75 -23.83 7.41 -29.80
CA ASP A 75 -25.19 7.44 -30.31
C ASP A 75 -26.06 6.41 -29.58
N SER A 76 -25.65 5.15 -29.57
CA SER A 76 -26.37 4.08 -28.85
C SER A 76 -25.43 2.90 -28.52
N ILE A 77 -25.74 2.21 -27.42
CA ILE A 77 -25.19 0.88 -27.12
C ILE A 77 -26.33 -0.08 -26.83
N ASP A 78 -26.45 -1.11 -27.65
CA ASP A 78 -27.48 -2.15 -27.53
C ASP A 78 -26.87 -3.44 -26.97
N GLY A 79 -27.70 -4.26 -26.28
CA GLY A 79 -27.26 -5.58 -25.76
C GLY A 79 -26.38 -5.55 -24.53
N LEU A 80 -26.23 -4.38 -23.85
CA LEU A 80 -25.37 -4.21 -22.70
C LEU A 80 -25.91 -4.94 -21.47
N SER A 81 -25.04 -5.72 -20.82
CA SER A 81 -25.28 -6.33 -19.49
C SER A 81 -24.83 -5.41 -18.37
N PRO A 82 -25.24 -5.68 -17.10
CA PRO A 82 -24.60 -5.00 -15.96
C PRO A 82 -23.09 -5.09 -16.04
N ALA A 83 -22.40 -3.97 -15.95
CA ALA A 83 -20.97 -3.89 -16.17
C ALA A 83 -20.19 -3.73 -14.84
N ILE A 84 -19.10 -4.49 -14.70
CA ILE A 84 -18.16 -4.41 -13.58
C ILE A 84 -16.79 -4.08 -14.15
N SER A 85 -16.16 -3.02 -13.64
CA SER A 85 -14.84 -2.60 -14.02
C SER A 85 -13.79 -3.04 -12.99
N ILE A 86 -12.68 -3.55 -13.48
CA ILE A 86 -11.49 -3.91 -12.69
C ILE A 86 -10.31 -3.13 -13.27
N ASP A 87 -10.17 -1.88 -12.83
CA ASP A 87 -9.11 -0.97 -13.27
C ASP A 87 -7.85 -1.04 -12.40
N GLN A 88 -6.76 -0.48 -12.91
CA GLN A 88 -5.45 -0.46 -12.25
C GLN A 88 -5.31 0.66 -11.20
N LYS A 89 -6.14 1.70 -11.27
CA LYS A 89 -5.86 3.02 -10.68
C LYS A 89 -5.95 3.17 -9.16
N THR A 90 -6.38 2.18 -8.37
CA THR A 90 -6.64 2.45 -6.95
C THR A 90 -6.05 1.41 -6.01
N THR A 91 -4.78 1.58 -5.64
CA THR A 91 -4.30 1.07 -4.35
C THR A 91 -4.92 1.95 -3.25
N SER A 92 -5.62 1.34 -2.32
CA SER A 92 -6.15 2.06 -1.16
C SER A 92 -4.99 2.64 -0.37
N LYS A 93 -4.94 3.98 -0.25
CA LYS A 93 -3.94 4.67 0.59
C LYS A 93 -4.28 4.62 2.08
N ASN A 94 -5.39 3.98 2.44
CA ASN A 94 -5.78 3.85 3.83
C ASN A 94 -4.83 2.86 4.55
N PRO A 95 -4.07 3.30 5.57
CA PRO A 95 -3.10 2.44 6.27
C PRO A 95 -3.77 1.30 7.05
N ARG A 96 -5.08 1.35 7.25
CA ARG A 96 -5.84 0.28 7.89
C ARG A 96 -6.30 -0.82 6.93
N SER A 97 -6.28 -0.56 5.62
CA SER A 97 -6.66 -1.58 4.62
C SER A 97 -5.57 -2.65 4.49
N THR A 98 -5.98 -3.91 4.56
CA THR A 98 -5.11 -5.08 4.38
C THR A 98 -5.68 -5.98 3.28
N VAL A 99 -4.88 -6.92 2.77
CA VAL A 99 -5.36 -7.95 1.84
C VAL A 99 -6.60 -8.64 2.40
N GLY A 100 -6.58 -9.06 3.68
CA GLY A 100 -7.72 -9.71 4.33
C GLY A 100 -9.00 -8.86 4.37
N THR A 101 -8.89 -7.54 4.54
CA THR A 101 -10.07 -6.65 4.55
C THR A 101 -10.58 -6.33 3.16
N VAL A 102 -9.70 -6.18 2.17
CA VAL A 102 -10.09 -5.92 0.77
C VAL A 102 -10.77 -7.14 0.13
N THR A 103 -10.34 -8.34 0.51
CA THR A 103 -10.93 -9.62 0.05
C THR A 103 -12.16 -10.04 0.85
N GLU A 104 -12.56 -9.28 1.87
CA GLU A 104 -13.62 -9.62 2.83
C GLU A 104 -13.34 -10.90 3.64
N ILE A 105 -12.23 -11.59 3.42
CA ILE A 105 -11.85 -12.79 4.19
C ILE A 105 -11.80 -12.46 5.68
N TYR A 106 -11.27 -11.28 6.05
CA TYR A 106 -11.15 -10.86 7.43
C TYR A 106 -12.51 -10.76 8.16
N ASP A 107 -13.59 -10.45 7.46
CA ASP A 107 -14.93 -10.38 8.05
C ASP A 107 -15.43 -11.78 8.43
N TYR A 108 -15.17 -12.78 7.59
CA TYR A 108 -15.45 -14.19 7.92
C TYR A 108 -14.53 -14.72 9.03
N LEU A 109 -13.26 -14.32 9.07
CA LEU A 109 -12.34 -14.67 10.15
C LEU A 109 -12.83 -14.12 11.50
N ARG A 110 -13.24 -12.85 11.53
CA ARG A 110 -13.82 -12.26 12.75
C ARG A 110 -15.04 -13.03 13.26
N LEU A 111 -15.87 -13.50 12.33
CA LEU A 111 -17.04 -14.32 12.67
C LEU A 111 -16.60 -15.70 13.18
N LEU A 112 -15.63 -16.34 12.53
CA LEU A 112 -15.10 -17.65 12.95
C LEU A 112 -14.49 -17.59 14.36
N TRP A 113 -13.58 -16.61 14.62
CA TRP A 113 -12.96 -16.45 15.93
C TRP A 113 -13.96 -16.09 17.03
N ALA A 114 -15.00 -15.32 16.71
CA ALA A 114 -16.03 -14.96 17.66
C ALA A 114 -16.96 -16.12 18.04
N ARG A 115 -17.23 -17.05 17.10
CA ARG A 115 -18.19 -18.15 17.32
C ARG A 115 -17.53 -19.47 17.70
N CYS A 116 -16.34 -19.74 17.16
CA CYS A 116 -15.64 -21.01 17.30
C CYS A 116 -14.33 -20.89 18.11
N GLY A 117 -13.94 -19.67 18.48
CA GLY A 117 -12.69 -19.42 19.19
C GLY A 117 -12.70 -19.83 20.66
N THR A 118 -11.58 -20.38 21.10
CA THR A 118 -11.32 -20.67 22.52
C THR A 118 -10.58 -19.50 23.15
N PRO A 119 -11.17 -18.77 24.09
CA PRO A 119 -10.51 -17.68 24.79
C PRO A 119 -9.49 -18.20 25.81
N HIS A 120 -8.37 -17.51 25.89
CA HIS A 120 -7.30 -17.75 26.85
C HIS A 120 -7.09 -16.51 27.73
N CYS A 121 -6.52 -16.71 28.89
CA CYS A 121 -6.15 -15.61 29.78
C CYS A 121 -4.96 -14.82 29.18
N PRO A 122 -5.08 -13.52 28.94
CA PRO A 122 -3.98 -12.73 28.37
C PRO A 122 -2.76 -12.62 29.31
N LYS A 123 -2.89 -13.01 30.60
CA LYS A 123 -1.78 -12.99 31.56
C LYS A 123 -1.09 -14.33 31.73
N CYS A 124 -1.83 -15.42 31.90
CA CYS A 124 -1.27 -16.75 32.20
C CYS A 124 -1.42 -17.76 31.04
N GLY A 125 -2.14 -17.42 29.96
CA GLY A 125 -2.32 -18.29 28.80
C GLY A 125 -3.28 -19.48 29.00
N LYS A 126 -3.84 -19.68 30.18
CA LYS A 126 -4.79 -20.79 30.41
C LYS A 126 -6.09 -20.59 29.63
N PRO A 127 -6.68 -21.67 29.07
CA PRO A 127 -7.96 -21.58 28.39
C PRO A 127 -9.06 -21.21 29.40
N ILE A 128 -9.95 -20.32 28.99
CA ILE A 128 -11.09 -19.87 29.81
C ILE A 128 -12.35 -20.45 29.19
N ARG A 129 -13.12 -21.15 29.99
CA ARG A 129 -14.40 -21.72 29.57
C ARG A 129 -15.55 -21.03 30.29
N ARG A 130 -16.67 -20.89 29.61
CA ARG A 130 -17.93 -20.49 30.20
C ARG A 130 -18.60 -21.74 30.82
N GLN A 131 -19.04 -21.64 32.04
CA GLN A 131 -19.78 -22.71 32.67
C GLN A 131 -21.28 -22.35 32.74
N THR A 132 -22.15 -23.30 32.46
CA THR A 132 -23.58 -23.12 32.69
C THR A 132 -23.87 -23.34 34.18
N ILE A 133 -25.02 -22.84 34.66
CA ILE A 133 -25.46 -23.08 36.06
C ILE A 133 -25.50 -24.58 36.36
N ASP A 134 -26.05 -25.38 35.45
CA ASP A 134 -26.11 -26.83 35.60
C ASP A 134 -24.73 -27.48 35.75
N GLN A 135 -23.76 -27.05 34.92
CA GLN A 135 -22.39 -27.55 35.03
C GLN A 135 -21.71 -27.16 36.34
N ILE A 136 -21.98 -25.93 36.84
CA ILE A 136 -21.47 -25.49 38.15
C ILE A 136 -22.09 -26.37 39.26
N VAL A 137 -23.40 -26.57 39.18
CA VAL A 137 -24.12 -27.43 40.15
C VAL A 137 -23.59 -28.85 40.10
N ASP A 138 -23.46 -29.46 38.95
CA ASP A 138 -22.92 -30.80 38.74
C ASP A 138 -21.53 -30.97 39.35
N GLN A 139 -20.64 -29.97 39.14
CA GLN A 139 -19.31 -29.98 39.73
C GLN A 139 -19.36 -29.85 41.26
N ILE A 140 -20.21 -29.01 41.79
CA ILE A 140 -20.38 -28.87 43.26
C ILE A 140 -20.96 -30.16 43.85
N MET A 141 -21.90 -30.81 43.18
CA MET A 141 -22.50 -32.08 43.61
C MET A 141 -21.51 -33.26 43.65
N GLN A 142 -20.33 -33.14 43.00
CA GLN A 142 -19.25 -34.14 43.08
C GLN A 142 -18.45 -34.06 44.39
N LEU A 143 -18.68 -33.06 45.22
CA LEU A 143 -18.05 -32.99 46.56
C LEU A 143 -18.45 -34.16 47.46
N PRO A 144 -17.57 -34.62 48.37
CA PRO A 144 -17.89 -35.68 49.30
C PRO A 144 -19.11 -35.33 50.17
N GLU A 145 -19.92 -36.35 50.51
CA GLU A 145 -21.04 -36.15 51.39
C GLU A 145 -20.58 -35.58 52.76
N ARG A 146 -21.43 -34.72 53.34
CA ARG A 146 -21.20 -33.98 54.58
C ARG A 146 -20.15 -32.86 54.50
N THR A 147 -19.55 -32.55 53.32
CA THR A 147 -18.72 -31.37 53.15
C THR A 147 -19.51 -30.12 53.47
N ARG A 148 -18.97 -29.24 54.34
CA ARG A 148 -19.56 -27.94 54.68
C ARG A 148 -19.01 -26.90 53.76
N PHE A 149 -19.88 -26.14 53.08
CA PHE A 149 -19.45 -25.06 52.17
C PHE A 149 -20.42 -23.90 52.18
N GLN A 150 -19.95 -22.76 51.72
CA GLN A 150 -20.79 -21.58 51.51
C GLN A 150 -20.61 -21.08 50.08
N LEU A 151 -21.68 -20.50 49.53
CA LEU A 151 -21.69 -19.85 48.24
C LEU A 151 -21.59 -18.34 48.43
N LEU A 152 -20.62 -17.71 47.75
CA LEU A 152 -20.40 -16.27 47.81
C LEU A 152 -20.55 -15.66 46.46
N ALA A 153 -21.11 -14.44 46.43
CA ALA A 153 -21.20 -13.59 45.25
C ALA A 153 -20.16 -12.47 45.37
N PRO A 154 -19.09 -12.46 44.54
CA PRO A 154 -18.06 -11.40 44.56
C PRO A 154 -18.58 -10.13 43.88
N VAL A 155 -19.09 -9.18 44.69
CA VAL A 155 -19.70 -7.95 44.20
C VAL A 155 -18.67 -6.86 43.96
N VAL A 156 -17.60 -6.81 44.76
CA VAL A 156 -16.47 -5.85 44.58
C VAL A 156 -15.16 -6.63 44.53
N ARG A 157 -14.35 -6.37 43.49
CA ARG A 157 -13.04 -7.01 43.31
C ARG A 157 -11.96 -5.95 43.09
N GLY A 158 -11.11 -5.75 44.10
CA GLY A 158 -9.92 -4.90 44.01
C GLY A 158 -10.20 -3.43 43.71
N LYS A 159 -11.35 -2.89 44.08
CA LYS A 159 -11.72 -1.48 43.89
C LYS A 159 -11.54 -0.69 45.18
N LYS A 160 -11.06 0.56 45.04
CA LYS A 160 -10.99 1.54 46.16
C LYS A 160 -12.37 2.12 46.43
N GLY A 161 -12.66 2.42 47.67
CA GLY A 161 -13.90 3.07 48.10
C GLY A 161 -14.47 2.49 49.42
N GLU A 162 -15.38 3.20 50.04
CA GLU A 162 -16.08 2.79 51.26
C GLU A 162 -17.21 1.78 51.00
N HIS A 163 -17.67 1.68 49.75
CA HIS A 163 -18.64 0.73 49.20
C HIS A 163 -19.96 0.62 50.02
N THR A 164 -20.37 1.70 50.68
CA THR A 164 -21.56 1.76 51.57
C THR A 164 -22.83 1.32 50.83
N LYS A 165 -22.99 1.73 49.57
CA LYS A 165 -24.14 1.33 48.73
C LYS A 165 -24.24 -0.18 48.57
N VAL A 166 -23.11 -0.88 48.45
CA VAL A 166 -23.09 -2.35 48.27
C VAL A 166 -23.60 -3.04 49.52
N PHE A 167 -23.25 -2.54 50.73
CA PHE A 167 -23.77 -3.07 51.99
C PHE A 167 -25.26 -2.77 52.14
N ASP A 168 -25.73 -1.60 51.74
CA ASP A 168 -27.13 -1.23 51.78
C ASP A 168 -27.97 -2.08 50.83
N ASP A 169 -27.50 -2.34 49.65
CA ASP A 169 -28.16 -3.19 48.65
C ASP A 169 -28.19 -4.65 49.14
N ALA A 170 -27.10 -5.15 49.74
CA ALA A 170 -27.06 -6.48 50.36
C ALA A 170 -28.04 -6.60 51.55
N ARG A 171 -28.15 -5.60 52.42
CA ARG A 171 -29.15 -5.56 53.53
C ARG A 171 -30.59 -5.59 53.01
N ARG A 172 -30.89 -4.79 52.00
CA ARG A 172 -32.22 -4.76 51.34
C ARG A 172 -32.55 -6.09 50.66
N GLY A 173 -31.53 -6.78 50.11
CA GLY A 173 -31.67 -8.12 49.54
C GLY A 173 -31.88 -9.24 50.59
N GLY A 174 -31.85 -8.93 51.90
CA GLY A 174 -32.06 -9.88 52.98
C GLY A 174 -30.83 -10.73 53.32
N TYR A 175 -29.63 -10.37 52.83
CA TYR A 175 -28.39 -11.05 53.16
C TYR A 175 -27.92 -10.64 54.56
N VAL A 176 -27.35 -11.61 55.29
CA VAL A 176 -26.95 -11.42 56.68
C VAL A 176 -25.46 -11.17 56.83
N ARG A 177 -24.66 -11.74 55.94
CA ARG A 177 -23.18 -11.70 56.06
C ARG A 177 -22.47 -11.42 54.77
N VAL A 178 -21.33 -10.76 54.92
CA VAL A 178 -20.38 -10.51 53.83
C VAL A 178 -18.98 -10.92 54.23
N ARG A 179 -18.16 -11.35 53.26
CA ARG A 179 -16.73 -11.57 53.45
C ARG A 179 -16.01 -10.37 52.86
N ILE A 180 -15.17 -9.71 53.63
CA ILE A 180 -14.38 -8.54 53.19
C ILE A 180 -12.92 -8.84 53.42
N ASP A 181 -12.11 -8.78 52.34
CA ASP A 181 -10.67 -9.05 52.38
C ASP A 181 -10.31 -10.36 53.12
N GLY A 182 -11.15 -11.41 52.96
CA GLY A 182 -11.02 -12.72 53.61
C GLY A 182 -11.69 -12.85 54.98
N SER A 183 -12.15 -11.76 55.65
CA SER A 183 -12.80 -11.80 56.96
C SER A 183 -14.32 -11.66 56.82
N ILE A 184 -15.05 -12.45 57.59
CA ILE A 184 -16.54 -12.45 57.60
C ILE A 184 -17.07 -11.39 58.58
N TYR A 185 -17.97 -10.54 58.07
CA TYR A 185 -18.67 -9.51 58.84
C TYR A 185 -20.19 -9.75 58.82
N ASP A 186 -20.85 -9.37 59.88
CA ASP A 186 -22.31 -9.35 59.95
C ASP A 186 -22.82 -8.01 59.40
N LEU A 187 -23.80 -8.04 58.49
CA LEU A 187 -24.36 -6.82 57.88
C LEU A 187 -25.23 -6.02 58.86
N THR A 188 -25.53 -6.53 60.05
CA THR A 188 -26.21 -5.77 61.14
C THR A 188 -25.27 -4.78 61.82
N GLU A 189 -23.93 -4.97 61.67
CA GLU A 189 -22.91 -4.07 62.18
C GLU A 189 -22.62 -2.94 61.24
N GLU A 190 -22.11 -1.81 61.78
CA GLU A 190 -21.63 -0.68 60.95
C GLU A 190 -20.23 -1.00 60.36
N ILE A 191 -20.17 -1.30 59.07
CA ILE A 191 -18.91 -1.63 58.39
C ILE A 191 -18.32 -0.37 57.78
N LYS A 192 -17.13 0.05 58.26
CA LYS A 192 -16.37 1.18 57.72
C LYS A 192 -15.10 0.69 57.03
N LEU A 193 -14.96 0.99 55.74
CA LEU A 193 -13.79 0.65 54.96
C LEU A 193 -12.93 1.88 54.62
N ASP A 194 -11.62 1.68 54.47
CA ASP A 194 -10.70 2.72 54.06
C ASP A 194 -10.88 3.02 52.56
N LYS A 195 -11.31 4.25 52.22
CA LYS A 195 -11.54 4.71 50.85
C LYS A 195 -10.31 4.66 49.95
N ASN A 196 -9.10 4.65 50.51
CA ASN A 196 -7.84 4.65 49.79
C ASN A 196 -7.28 3.25 49.53
N ARG A 197 -7.80 2.25 50.20
CA ARG A 197 -7.40 0.84 50.08
C ARG A 197 -8.29 0.11 49.07
N LYS A 198 -7.73 -0.90 48.38
CA LYS A 198 -8.49 -1.79 47.50
C LYS A 198 -9.15 -2.88 48.34
N HIS A 199 -10.43 -3.08 48.14
CA HIS A 199 -11.22 -4.07 48.87
C HIS A 199 -11.80 -5.14 47.96
N HIS A 200 -11.97 -6.36 48.51
CA HIS A 200 -12.73 -7.44 47.92
C HIS A 200 -13.96 -7.66 48.83
N ILE A 201 -15.16 -7.60 48.26
CA ILE A 201 -16.41 -7.76 49.02
C ILE A 201 -17.24 -8.85 48.35
N GLU A 202 -17.55 -9.87 49.09
CA GLU A 202 -18.30 -11.05 48.68
C GLU A 202 -19.51 -11.24 49.59
N VAL A 203 -20.69 -11.28 48.98
CA VAL A 203 -21.93 -11.53 49.72
C VAL A 203 -22.10 -13.02 49.91
N ILE A 204 -22.30 -13.48 51.16
CA ILE A 204 -22.59 -14.89 51.45
C ILE A 204 -24.06 -15.13 51.15
N VAL A 205 -24.31 -15.91 50.08
CA VAL A 205 -25.67 -16.19 49.58
C VAL A 205 -26.31 -17.35 50.35
N ASP A 206 -25.57 -18.45 50.53
CA ASP A 206 -26.07 -19.60 51.21
C ASP A 206 -24.94 -20.39 51.92
N ARG A 207 -25.27 -21.12 52.99
CA ARG A 207 -24.38 -22.05 53.70
C ARG A 207 -25.04 -23.44 53.70
N LEU A 208 -24.34 -24.38 53.10
CA LEU A 208 -24.89 -25.68 52.76
C LEU A 208 -24.00 -26.81 53.30
N ILE A 209 -24.58 -27.96 53.42
CA ILE A 209 -23.89 -29.22 53.73
C ILE A 209 -24.24 -30.18 52.60
N MET A 210 -23.25 -30.79 52.00
CA MET A 210 -23.46 -31.70 50.87
C MET A 210 -24.33 -32.88 51.24
N LYS A 211 -25.41 -33.06 50.47
CA LYS A 211 -26.41 -34.17 50.59
C LYS A 211 -26.90 -34.52 49.18
N PRO A 212 -27.36 -35.78 48.96
CA PRO A 212 -27.85 -36.22 47.65
C PRO A 212 -29.04 -35.44 47.09
N ASP A 213 -29.88 -34.85 47.92
CA ASP A 213 -31.13 -34.13 47.60
C ASP A 213 -30.93 -32.61 47.50
N LEU A 214 -29.69 -32.13 47.55
CA LEU A 214 -29.36 -30.69 47.59
C LEU A 214 -29.51 -29.97 46.26
N ALA A 215 -29.56 -30.70 45.13
CA ALA A 215 -29.42 -30.14 43.78
C ALA A 215 -30.34 -28.93 43.51
N ARG A 216 -31.63 -29.01 43.83
CA ARG A 216 -32.60 -27.92 43.59
C ARG A 216 -32.23 -26.64 44.34
N ARG A 217 -31.96 -26.74 45.67
CA ARG A 217 -31.59 -25.58 46.48
C ARG A 217 -30.23 -25.00 46.04
N LEU A 218 -29.32 -25.89 45.68
CA LEU A 218 -28.01 -25.48 45.15
C LEU A 218 -28.14 -24.70 43.86
N THR A 219 -29.01 -25.12 42.93
CA THR A 219 -29.29 -24.41 41.67
C THR A 219 -29.83 -23.01 41.98
N ASP A 220 -30.84 -22.88 42.86
CA ASP A 220 -31.40 -21.57 43.22
C ASP A 220 -30.36 -20.66 43.87
N SER A 221 -29.47 -21.21 44.69
CA SER A 221 -28.43 -20.45 45.38
C SER A 221 -27.29 -20.05 44.45
N VAL A 222 -26.89 -20.92 43.51
CA VAL A 222 -25.90 -20.61 42.43
C VAL A 222 -26.44 -19.54 41.48
N GLU A 223 -27.73 -19.65 41.10
CA GLU A 223 -28.40 -18.67 40.27
C GLU A 223 -28.44 -17.28 40.91
N THR A 224 -28.82 -17.27 42.22
CA THR A 224 -28.84 -16.04 43.02
C THR A 224 -27.45 -15.42 43.14
N ALA A 225 -26.42 -16.22 43.47
CA ALA A 225 -25.04 -15.75 43.56
C ALA A 225 -24.52 -15.20 42.24
N SER A 226 -24.83 -15.89 41.14
CA SER A 226 -24.45 -15.47 39.77
C SER A 226 -25.11 -14.15 39.40
N ASN A 227 -26.40 -13.98 39.66
CA ASN A 227 -27.11 -12.73 39.33
C ASN A 227 -26.59 -11.53 40.14
N LEU A 228 -26.25 -11.71 41.42
CA LEU A 228 -25.69 -10.67 42.27
C LEU A 228 -24.29 -10.21 41.83
N SER A 229 -23.47 -11.12 41.36
CA SER A 229 -22.07 -10.88 41.03
C SER A 229 -21.84 -10.57 39.56
N GLY A 230 -22.89 -10.65 38.74
CA GLY A 230 -22.77 -10.52 37.29
C GLY A 230 -22.11 -11.76 36.65
N GLY A 231 -22.41 -12.98 37.13
CA GLY A 231 -21.98 -14.23 36.50
C GLY A 231 -20.84 -14.98 37.23
N LEU A 232 -20.42 -14.53 38.41
CA LEU A 232 -19.34 -15.17 39.17
C LEU A 232 -19.92 -15.83 40.46
N VAL A 233 -19.45 -17.02 40.81
CA VAL A 233 -19.83 -17.72 42.05
C VAL A 233 -18.56 -18.25 42.70
N ILE A 234 -18.37 -18.01 43.98
CA ILE A 234 -17.31 -18.62 44.79
C ILE A 234 -17.90 -19.67 45.70
N LEU A 235 -17.37 -20.88 45.61
CA LEU A 235 -17.58 -21.93 46.57
C LEU A 235 -16.41 -21.89 47.55
N ASN A 236 -16.69 -21.56 48.81
CA ASN A 236 -15.72 -21.64 49.88
C ASN A 236 -16.02 -22.88 50.72
N ARG A 237 -15.10 -23.79 50.88
CA ARG A 237 -15.18 -24.96 51.73
C ARG A 237 -14.79 -24.56 53.15
N LEU A 238 -15.67 -24.78 54.10
CA LEU A 238 -15.45 -24.39 55.49
C LEU A 238 -14.50 -25.31 56.25
N ASP A 239 -14.21 -26.49 55.71
CA ASP A 239 -13.35 -27.50 56.34
C ASP A 239 -11.86 -27.19 56.16
N ASP A 240 -11.48 -26.60 55.06
CA ASP A 240 -10.08 -26.24 54.68
C ASP A 240 -9.92 -24.80 54.26
N ASP A 241 -10.98 -23.99 54.35
CA ASP A 241 -11.07 -22.58 53.93
C ASP A 241 -10.60 -22.35 52.50
N SER A 242 -10.80 -23.32 51.63
CA SER A 242 -10.39 -23.22 50.20
C SER A 242 -11.52 -22.66 49.37
N ASP A 243 -11.15 -21.73 48.47
CA ASP A 243 -12.06 -21.09 47.52
C ASP A 243 -11.94 -21.74 46.13
N THR A 244 -13.09 -22.10 45.55
CA THR A 244 -13.19 -22.50 44.15
C THR A 244 -14.11 -21.51 43.44
N MET A 245 -13.60 -20.82 42.40
CA MET A 245 -14.37 -19.83 41.64
C MET A 245 -14.96 -20.48 40.39
N PHE A 246 -16.26 -20.27 40.19
CA PHE A 246 -17.00 -20.62 39.00
C PHE A 246 -17.41 -19.34 38.25
N SER A 247 -17.52 -19.42 36.94
CA SER A 247 -17.90 -18.26 36.14
C SER A 247 -18.84 -18.65 35.01
N GLN A 248 -19.95 -17.97 34.92
CA GLN A 248 -20.82 -17.97 33.74
C GLN A 248 -20.25 -17.07 32.61
N ASN A 249 -19.32 -16.19 32.96
CA ASN A 249 -18.60 -15.33 32.04
C ASN A 249 -17.22 -15.92 31.76
N TYR A 250 -16.58 -15.47 30.69
CA TYR A 250 -15.19 -15.81 30.42
C TYR A 250 -14.27 -15.15 31.47
N ALA A 251 -13.95 -15.79 32.54
CA ALA A 251 -13.04 -15.28 33.56
C ALA A 251 -11.95 -16.30 33.93
N CYS A 252 -10.72 -15.80 34.10
CA CYS A 252 -9.60 -16.62 34.53
C CYS A 252 -9.66 -16.79 36.08
N GLU A 253 -9.66 -18.02 36.53
CA GLU A 253 -9.71 -18.37 37.97
C GLU A 253 -8.48 -17.85 38.74
N ASP A 254 -7.26 -18.00 38.14
CA ASP A 254 -6.01 -17.62 38.80
C ASP A 254 -5.73 -16.10 38.75
N CYS A 255 -5.99 -15.49 37.61
CA CYS A 255 -5.60 -14.08 37.38
C CYS A 255 -6.73 -13.09 37.67
N GLY A 256 -7.95 -13.55 37.84
CA GLY A 256 -9.13 -12.71 38.02
C GLY A 256 -9.48 -11.81 36.83
N VAL A 257 -8.89 -12.08 35.63
CA VAL A 257 -9.18 -11.33 34.42
C VAL A 257 -10.48 -11.84 33.83
N SER A 258 -11.47 -10.95 33.68
CA SER A 258 -12.72 -11.25 32.99
C SER A 258 -12.66 -10.77 31.56
N LEU A 259 -13.01 -11.63 30.61
CA LEU A 259 -13.13 -11.29 29.18
C LEU A 259 -14.57 -10.91 28.87
N PRO A 260 -14.82 -9.93 28.00
CA PRO A 260 -16.17 -9.64 27.53
C PRO A 260 -16.69 -10.80 26.68
N GLU A 261 -17.99 -10.82 26.42
CA GLU A 261 -18.59 -11.77 25.48
C GLU A 261 -17.92 -11.65 24.10
N LEU A 262 -17.55 -12.82 23.53
CA LEU A 262 -16.90 -12.88 22.25
C LEU A 262 -17.85 -12.40 21.15
N SER A 263 -17.50 -11.28 20.51
CA SER A 263 -18.27 -10.69 19.42
C SER A 263 -17.35 -10.35 18.24
N PRO A 264 -17.84 -10.34 16.99
CA PRO A 264 -17.00 -9.98 15.82
C PRO A 264 -16.36 -8.59 15.92
N ARG A 265 -16.95 -7.65 16.69
CA ARG A 265 -16.41 -6.31 16.95
C ARG A 265 -15.08 -6.35 17.69
N MET A 266 -14.88 -7.35 18.53
CA MET A 266 -13.68 -7.55 19.34
C MET A 266 -12.45 -7.87 18.49
N PHE A 267 -12.66 -8.42 17.31
CA PHE A 267 -11.60 -8.77 16.35
C PHE A 267 -11.43 -7.73 15.25
N SER A 268 -12.06 -6.55 15.36
CA SER A 268 -11.92 -5.48 14.39
C SER A 268 -10.87 -4.46 14.85
N PHE A 269 -9.79 -4.32 14.11
CA PHE A 269 -8.79 -3.26 14.36
C PHE A 269 -9.25 -1.87 13.89
N ASN A 270 -10.37 -1.77 13.17
CA ASN A 270 -11.02 -0.51 12.81
C ASN A 270 -12.02 -0.02 13.87
N ASN A 271 -12.29 -0.86 14.89
CA ASN A 271 -13.20 -0.53 15.98
C ASN A 271 -12.39 -0.32 17.27
N PRO A 272 -12.61 0.77 18.02
CA PRO A 272 -11.91 1.03 19.29
C PRO A 272 -11.99 -0.13 20.30
N TYR A 273 -13.04 -0.94 20.20
CA TYR A 273 -13.26 -2.08 21.09
C TYR A 273 -12.25 -3.22 20.90
N GLY A 274 -11.81 -3.45 19.67
CA GLY A 274 -10.86 -4.51 19.33
C GLY A 274 -9.45 -4.01 19.06
N ALA A 275 -9.30 -2.73 18.72
CA ALA A 275 -8.05 -2.15 18.33
C ALA A 275 -7.05 -2.07 19.50
N CYS A 276 -5.76 -2.18 19.18
CA CYS A 276 -4.69 -1.88 20.12
C CYS A 276 -4.82 -0.41 20.61
N PRO A 277 -4.87 -0.14 21.91
CA PRO A 277 -5.09 1.20 22.44
C PRO A 277 -3.92 2.17 22.16
N VAL A 278 -2.71 1.65 21.88
CA VAL A 278 -1.52 2.46 21.64
C VAL A 278 -1.41 2.95 20.20
N CYS A 279 -1.68 2.07 19.21
CA CYS A 279 -1.63 2.42 17.79
C CYS A 279 -3.01 2.60 17.13
N SER A 280 -4.08 2.51 17.92
CA SER A 280 -5.46 2.63 17.42
C SER A 280 -5.76 1.76 16.18
N GLY A 281 -5.17 0.55 16.15
CA GLY A 281 -5.37 -0.43 15.07
C GLY A 281 -4.49 -0.24 13.83
N LEU A 282 -3.52 0.67 13.85
CA LEU A 282 -2.58 0.85 12.74
C LEU A 282 -1.52 -0.25 12.67
N GLY A 283 -1.12 -0.80 13.83
CA GLY A 283 -0.04 -1.79 13.93
C GLY A 283 1.35 -1.18 13.96
N THR A 284 1.50 0.04 13.48
CA THR A 284 2.75 0.78 13.39
C THR A 284 2.62 2.16 14.02
N GLN A 285 3.75 2.80 14.27
CA GLN A 285 3.86 4.19 14.72
C GLN A 285 4.97 4.88 13.96
N LEU A 286 4.77 6.15 13.62
CA LEU A 286 5.84 7.03 13.15
C LEU A 286 6.66 7.46 14.36
N VAL A 287 7.95 7.13 14.34
CA VAL A 287 8.90 7.42 15.41
C VAL A 287 10.09 8.17 14.82
N ALA A 288 10.57 9.21 15.50
CA ALA A 288 11.77 9.92 15.07
C ALA A 288 12.97 8.93 15.08
N ASP A 289 13.63 8.80 13.94
CA ASP A 289 14.70 7.80 13.73
C ASP A 289 16.06 8.47 13.75
N PRO A 290 16.96 8.07 14.68
CA PRO A 290 18.32 8.59 14.74
C PRO A 290 19.08 8.49 13.43
N SER A 291 18.88 7.43 12.64
CA SER A 291 19.58 7.23 11.36
C SER A 291 19.10 8.19 10.25
N LEU A 292 17.85 8.70 10.33
CA LEU A 292 17.35 9.73 9.44
C LEU A 292 17.73 11.14 9.91
N ILE A 293 17.88 11.31 11.21
CA ILE A 293 18.36 12.56 11.83
C ILE A 293 19.85 12.75 11.56
N ILE A 294 20.64 11.68 11.62
CA ILE A 294 22.09 11.67 11.36
C ILE A 294 22.37 10.64 10.24
N PRO A 295 22.14 11.03 8.97
CA PRO A 295 22.31 10.09 7.84
C PRO A 295 23.79 9.81 7.50
N ASP A 296 24.71 10.66 7.92
CA ASP A 296 26.14 10.57 7.65
C ASP A 296 26.93 10.87 8.93
N ASP A 297 27.32 9.83 9.63
CA ASP A 297 28.07 9.90 10.90
C ASP A 297 29.56 10.21 10.72
N SER A 298 30.06 10.21 9.47
CA SER A 298 31.42 10.64 9.14
C SER A 298 31.60 12.16 9.21
N LYS A 299 30.49 12.90 9.21
CA LYS A 299 30.49 14.36 9.34
C LYS A 299 30.45 14.79 10.79
N SER A 300 30.98 15.99 11.02
CA SER A 300 30.86 16.67 12.32
C SER A 300 29.55 17.45 12.43
N ILE A 301 29.18 17.86 13.64
CA ILE A 301 27.99 18.68 13.89
C ILE A 301 28.07 20.00 13.11
N LEU A 302 29.22 20.63 13.03
CA LEU A 302 29.44 21.87 12.24
C LEU A 302 29.35 21.63 10.73
N GLN A 303 29.69 20.43 10.25
CA GLN A 303 29.52 20.03 8.86
C GLN A 303 28.10 19.62 8.50
N GLY A 304 27.16 19.74 9.47
CA GLY A 304 25.75 19.42 9.26
C GLY A 304 25.43 17.92 9.32
N ALA A 305 26.08 17.17 10.21
CA ALA A 305 25.72 15.77 10.47
C ALA A 305 24.25 15.63 10.90
N ILE A 306 23.73 16.59 11.70
CA ILE A 306 22.35 16.58 12.19
C ILE A 306 21.45 17.29 11.20
N GLN A 307 20.51 16.57 10.61
CA GLN A 307 19.63 17.05 9.53
C GLN A 307 18.22 17.46 10.00
N ALA A 308 17.93 17.37 11.30
CA ALA A 308 16.63 17.73 11.84
C ALA A 308 16.39 19.23 11.79
N SER A 309 15.18 19.65 11.40
CA SER A 309 14.77 21.06 11.38
C SER A 309 14.95 21.74 12.74
N GLY A 310 15.64 22.89 12.73
CA GLY A 310 16.02 23.62 13.93
C GLY A 310 17.39 23.23 14.53
N PHE A 311 17.98 22.11 14.06
CA PHE A 311 19.31 21.64 14.45
C PHE A 311 20.27 21.48 13.27
N ASN A 312 19.79 21.61 12.03
CA ASN A 312 20.54 21.47 10.79
C ASN A 312 21.39 22.69 10.41
N ASN A 313 21.17 23.83 11.06
CA ASN A 313 21.85 25.09 10.78
C ASN A 313 22.57 25.56 12.05
N VAL A 314 23.82 25.12 12.24
CA VAL A 314 24.65 25.41 13.42
C VAL A 314 25.54 26.62 13.15
N LYS A 315 24.92 27.81 12.87
CA LYS A 315 25.63 29.09 12.73
C LYS A 315 26.00 29.66 14.08
N ASP A 316 26.97 30.59 14.10
CA ASP A 316 27.50 31.19 15.34
C ASP A 316 26.45 31.73 16.31
N ASP A 317 25.34 32.29 15.81
CA ASP A 317 24.29 32.88 16.62
C ASP A 317 23.06 31.96 16.82
N SER A 318 23.15 30.67 16.39
CA SER A 318 22.00 29.77 16.45
C SER A 318 21.80 29.21 17.86
N ILE A 319 20.52 29.03 18.25
CA ILE A 319 20.16 28.38 19.53
C ILE A 319 20.70 26.96 19.57
N ALA A 320 20.68 26.23 18.44
CA ALA A 320 21.18 24.89 18.34
C ALA A 320 22.68 24.81 18.68
N ARG A 321 23.50 25.79 18.19
CA ARG A 321 24.92 25.82 18.48
C ARG A 321 25.19 26.04 19.97
N MET A 322 24.48 26.92 20.62
CA MET A 322 24.63 27.15 22.05
C MET A 322 24.39 25.90 22.88
N TYR A 323 23.37 25.12 22.54
CA TYR A 323 23.12 23.82 23.16
C TYR A 323 24.24 22.82 22.89
N PHE A 324 24.68 22.71 21.62
CA PHE A 324 25.75 21.77 21.27
C PHE A 324 27.11 22.13 21.89
N GLU A 325 27.43 23.41 22.04
CA GLU A 325 28.62 23.89 22.77
C GLU A 325 28.55 23.54 24.25
N ALA A 326 27.40 23.70 24.89
CA ALA A 326 27.19 23.31 26.28
C ALA A 326 27.31 21.77 26.46
N LEU A 327 26.81 20.99 25.53
CA LEU A 327 26.96 19.53 25.50
C LEU A 327 28.43 19.13 25.28
N ALA A 328 29.10 19.78 24.31
CA ALA A 328 30.52 19.54 24.01
C ALA A 328 31.43 19.77 25.22
N LYS A 329 31.18 20.86 25.95
CA LYS A 329 31.88 21.18 27.19
C LYS A 329 31.63 20.12 28.28
N LYS A 330 30.40 19.67 28.45
CA LYS A 330 30.01 18.70 29.48
C LYS A 330 30.57 17.31 29.20
N TYR A 331 30.40 16.84 27.97
CA TYR A 331 30.78 15.47 27.55
C TYR A 331 32.15 15.39 26.89
N LYS A 332 32.92 16.52 26.89
CA LYS A 332 34.32 16.60 26.45
C LYS A 332 34.56 16.14 25.01
N PHE A 333 33.77 16.63 24.06
CA PHE A 333 33.99 16.44 22.62
C PHE A 333 34.08 17.78 21.90
N SER A 334 34.56 17.78 20.64
CA SER A 334 34.58 18.98 19.78
C SER A 334 33.43 18.90 18.78
N LEU A 335 32.83 20.06 18.46
CA LEU A 335 31.80 20.16 17.42
C LEU A 335 32.36 19.86 16.01
N THR A 336 33.70 19.82 15.87
CA THR A 336 34.43 19.45 14.64
C THR A 336 34.70 17.97 14.53
N ASP A 337 34.53 17.19 15.62
CA ASP A 337 34.75 15.75 15.59
C ASP A 337 33.65 15.02 14.79
N PRO A 338 33.98 14.01 13.98
CA PRO A 338 32.99 13.16 13.33
C PRO A 338 32.05 12.52 14.35
N VAL A 339 30.76 12.49 14.04
CA VAL A 339 29.75 12.00 14.99
C VAL A 339 30.02 10.56 15.42
N ARG A 340 30.53 9.70 14.52
CA ARG A 340 30.92 8.30 14.82
C ARG A 340 32.02 8.16 15.88
N GLU A 341 32.81 9.21 16.13
CA GLU A 341 33.90 9.22 17.09
C GLU A 341 33.48 9.70 18.49
N LEU A 342 32.26 10.22 18.61
CA LEU A 342 31.68 10.70 19.86
C LEU A 342 31.41 9.51 20.81
N SER A 343 31.58 9.73 22.10
CA SER A 343 31.21 8.73 23.10
C SER A 343 29.71 8.41 23.06
N LYS A 344 29.38 7.18 23.45
CA LYS A 344 27.96 6.77 23.51
C LYS A 344 27.13 7.71 24.40
N GLU A 345 27.70 8.15 25.53
CA GLU A 345 27.04 9.07 26.46
C GLU A 345 26.77 10.43 25.81
N ALA A 346 27.72 10.95 25.03
CA ALA A 346 27.55 12.20 24.29
C ALA A 346 26.45 12.05 23.21
N MET A 347 26.45 10.94 22.49
CA MET A 347 25.44 10.66 21.48
C MET A 347 24.05 10.49 22.08
N ASP A 348 23.93 9.77 23.19
CA ASP A 348 22.64 9.60 23.88
C ASP A 348 22.12 10.96 24.39
N ALA A 349 22.99 11.83 24.91
CA ALA A 349 22.63 13.17 25.33
C ALA A 349 22.20 14.06 24.15
N ILE A 350 22.85 13.97 22.99
CA ILE A 350 22.46 14.71 21.78
C ILE A 350 21.11 14.21 21.27
N LEU A 351 20.91 12.91 21.19
CA LEU A 351 19.72 12.32 20.60
C LEU A 351 18.50 12.35 21.55
N TYR A 352 18.68 11.95 22.78
CA TYR A 352 17.57 11.75 23.74
C TYR A 352 17.53 12.75 24.87
N GLY A 353 18.56 13.63 24.96
CA GLY A 353 18.60 14.71 25.93
C GLY A 353 19.29 14.37 27.25
N THR A 354 19.34 15.38 28.14
CA THR A 354 20.04 15.28 29.46
C THR A 354 19.08 14.87 30.60
N GLY A 355 17.84 14.49 30.29
CA GLY A 355 16.84 14.15 31.28
C GLY A 355 16.50 15.33 32.19
N LYS A 356 16.77 15.18 33.53
CA LYS A 356 16.56 16.24 34.51
C LYS A 356 17.79 17.10 34.74
N GLU A 357 18.93 16.77 34.17
CA GLU A 357 20.16 17.50 34.39
C GLU A 357 20.22 18.79 33.57
N ASN A 358 20.43 19.92 34.24
CA ASN A 358 20.57 21.21 33.59
C ASN A 358 21.93 21.34 32.89
N LEU A 359 21.89 21.94 31.70
CA LEU A 359 23.08 22.47 31.02
C LEU A 359 23.23 23.95 31.30
N THR A 360 24.47 24.39 31.57
CA THR A 360 24.80 25.80 31.64
C THR A 360 25.10 26.31 30.24
N ILE A 361 24.17 27.06 29.67
CA ILE A 361 24.22 27.56 28.30
C ILE A 361 24.61 29.03 28.35
N TYR A 362 25.74 29.39 27.75
CA TYR A 362 26.18 30.77 27.60
C TYR A 362 25.61 31.34 26.29
N TYR A 363 24.96 32.46 26.33
CA TYR A 363 24.49 33.11 25.12
C TYR A 363 24.98 34.55 25.04
N GLU A 364 25.36 34.93 23.82
CA GLU A 364 25.74 36.29 23.47
C GLU A 364 24.90 36.72 22.28
N ARG A 365 24.04 37.70 22.46
CA ARG A 365 23.18 38.26 21.41
C ARG A 365 23.35 39.76 21.37
N ALA A 366 22.91 40.38 20.27
CA ALA A 366 22.92 41.86 20.11
C ALA A 366 22.29 42.62 21.29
N ASN A 367 21.38 41.98 22.03
CA ASN A 367 20.64 42.59 23.17
C ASN A 367 21.19 42.16 24.55
N GLY A 368 22.34 41.48 24.65
CA GLY A 368 22.98 41.14 25.94
C GLY A 368 23.62 39.77 25.99
N ARG A 369 24.45 39.59 27.01
CA ARG A 369 25.10 38.31 27.40
C ARG A 369 24.40 37.75 28.61
N GLY A 370 24.23 36.42 28.69
CA GLY A 370 23.62 35.78 29.84
C GLY A 370 23.96 34.29 29.93
N VAL A 371 23.51 33.72 31.04
CA VAL A 371 23.65 32.30 31.33
C VAL A 371 22.24 31.76 31.55
N LEU A 372 21.94 30.65 30.88
CA LEU A 372 20.67 29.96 31.00
C LEU A 372 20.93 28.52 31.50
N GLU A 373 20.27 28.13 32.57
CA GLU A 373 20.32 26.76 33.08
C GLU A 373 19.03 26.01 32.72
N ARG A 374 19.11 25.10 31.76
CA ARG A 374 17.97 24.26 31.31
C ARG A 374 18.47 22.89 30.92
N PRO A 375 17.62 21.84 31.07
CA PRO A 375 17.91 20.54 30.46
C PRO A 375 17.77 20.63 28.94
N PHE A 376 18.53 19.81 28.25
CA PHE A 376 18.40 19.61 26.81
C PHE A 376 17.40 18.49 26.53
N GLU A 377 16.40 18.78 25.71
CA GLU A 377 15.32 17.83 25.39
C GLU A 377 15.79 16.64 24.55
N GLY A 378 16.88 16.82 23.77
CA GLY A 378 17.32 15.86 22.76
C GLY A 378 16.67 16.08 21.40
N VAL A 379 17.42 15.79 20.33
CA VAL A 379 16.94 16.03 18.96
C VAL A 379 15.77 15.11 18.60
N VAL A 380 15.83 13.82 18.96
CA VAL A 380 14.75 12.84 18.72
C VAL A 380 13.46 13.25 19.43
N SER A 381 13.56 13.60 20.72
CA SER A 381 12.39 14.01 21.51
C SER A 381 11.77 15.31 20.99
N ASN A 382 12.61 16.26 20.58
CA ASN A 382 12.17 17.53 20.00
C ASN A 382 11.44 17.32 18.66
N VAL A 383 11.99 16.50 17.77
CA VAL A 383 11.35 16.14 16.48
C VAL A 383 10.00 15.49 16.73
N ALA A 384 9.94 14.50 17.62
CA ALA A 384 8.70 13.76 17.94
C ALA A 384 7.62 14.70 18.52
N ARG A 385 7.98 15.56 19.48
CA ARG A 385 7.04 16.52 20.06
C ARG A 385 6.55 17.53 19.02
N ARG A 386 7.45 18.15 18.26
CA ARG A 386 7.08 19.13 17.22
C ARG A 386 6.23 18.52 16.13
N PHE A 387 6.48 17.27 15.74
CA PHE A 387 5.65 16.54 14.79
C PHE A 387 4.22 16.36 15.29
N ALA A 388 4.03 16.09 16.59
CA ALA A 388 2.72 15.93 17.20
C ALA A 388 1.97 17.26 17.38
N GLU A 389 2.68 18.39 17.60
CA GLU A 389 2.10 19.68 17.96
C GLU A 389 1.88 20.60 16.75
N THR A 390 2.61 20.41 15.63
CA THR A 390 2.57 21.34 14.50
C THR A 390 1.25 21.27 13.73
N GLN A 391 0.72 22.45 13.39
CA GLN A 391 -0.44 22.60 12.49
C GLN A 391 -0.04 23.02 11.07
N SER A 392 1.24 23.29 10.84
CA SER A 392 1.76 23.69 9.53
C SER A 392 2.07 22.45 8.68
N GLU A 393 1.39 22.29 7.55
CA GLU A 393 1.67 21.19 6.59
C GLU A 393 3.13 21.16 6.11
N ALA A 394 3.72 22.34 5.88
CA ALA A 394 5.12 22.44 5.44
C ALA A 394 6.07 21.91 6.52
N MET A 395 5.86 22.32 7.78
CA MET A 395 6.66 21.86 8.91
C MET A 395 6.43 20.38 9.21
N HIS A 396 5.19 19.90 9.10
CA HIS A 396 4.84 18.50 9.29
C HIS A 396 5.60 17.62 8.28
N LYS A 397 5.60 18.02 7.01
CA LYS A 397 6.32 17.31 5.94
C LYS A 397 7.85 17.34 6.16
N GLU A 398 8.40 18.44 6.61
CA GLU A 398 9.84 18.55 6.90
C GLU A 398 10.26 17.65 8.07
N LEU A 399 9.43 17.58 9.12
CA LEU A 399 9.69 16.70 10.27
C LEU A 399 9.46 15.23 9.92
N GLU A 400 8.51 14.92 9.03
CA GLU A 400 8.23 13.58 8.54
C GLU A 400 9.46 12.93 7.88
N GLU A 401 10.33 13.74 7.25
CA GLU A 401 11.61 13.25 6.68
C GLU A 401 12.57 12.66 7.73
N CYS A 402 12.38 13.00 9.01
CA CYS A 402 13.14 12.46 10.14
C CYS A 402 12.42 11.30 10.85
N MET A 403 11.23 10.90 10.38
CA MET A 403 10.40 9.88 11.01
C MET A 403 10.50 8.57 10.23
N ALA A 404 10.52 7.46 10.96
CA ALA A 404 10.43 6.11 10.40
C ALA A 404 9.20 5.37 10.95
N GLU A 405 8.57 4.60 10.10
CA GLU A 405 7.49 3.71 10.51
C GLU A 405 8.08 2.48 11.21
N ARG A 406 7.65 2.24 12.46
CA ARG A 406 8.10 1.09 13.25
C ARG A 406 6.89 0.33 13.81
N PRO A 407 7.01 -1.01 14.01
CA PRO A 407 5.97 -1.77 14.66
C PRO A 407 5.61 -1.19 16.02
N CYS A 408 4.32 -1.13 16.33
CA CYS A 408 3.83 -0.64 17.62
C CYS A 408 4.45 -1.46 18.78
N PRO A 409 5.02 -0.83 19.82
CA PRO A 409 5.70 -1.53 20.90
C PRO A 409 4.75 -2.43 21.71
N LYS A 410 3.45 -2.11 21.76
CA LYS A 410 2.45 -2.90 22.47
C LYS A 410 2.01 -4.13 21.69
N CYS A 411 1.43 -3.94 20.52
CA CYS A 411 0.87 -5.05 19.72
C CYS A 411 1.88 -5.68 18.75
N ARG A 412 3.07 -5.13 18.61
CA ARG A 412 4.15 -5.65 17.73
C ARG A 412 3.70 -5.88 16.28
N GLY A 413 2.77 -5.04 15.80
CA GLY A 413 2.21 -5.15 14.45
C GLY A 413 0.85 -5.84 14.38
N ASP A 414 0.36 -6.47 15.43
CA ASP A 414 -0.89 -7.25 15.44
C ASP A 414 -2.17 -6.42 15.41
N ARG A 415 -2.08 -5.09 15.54
CA ARG A 415 -3.20 -4.14 15.42
C ARG A 415 -4.32 -4.30 16.46
N LEU A 416 -4.45 -5.45 17.11
CA LEU A 416 -5.51 -5.80 18.05
C LEU A 416 -5.08 -5.67 19.52
N SER A 417 -6.05 -5.63 20.42
CA SER A 417 -5.84 -5.65 21.86
C SER A 417 -5.41 -7.03 22.36
N ASP A 418 -4.71 -7.09 23.50
CA ASP A 418 -4.25 -8.33 24.12
C ASP A 418 -5.38 -9.34 24.36
N VAL A 419 -6.57 -8.82 24.68
CA VAL A 419 -7.78 -9.63 24.92
C VAL A 419 -8.25 -10.31 23.63
N SER A 420 -8.24 -9.60 22.51
CA SER A 420 -8.62 -10.15 21.21
C SER A 420 -7.59 -11.17 20.71
N LEU A 421 -6.30 -10.90 20.95
CA LEU A 421 -5.21 -11.82 20.58
C LEU A 421 -5.16 -13.09 21.44
N ALA A 422 -5.78 -13.07 22.62
CA ALA A 422 -5.86 -14.23 23.50
C ALA A 422 -6.91 -15.28 23.07
N VAL A 423 -7.65 -15.06 21.99
CA VAL A 423 -8.62 -16.02 21.45
C VAL A 423 -8.02 -16.78 20.29
N THR A 424 -8.08 -18.12 20.32
CA THR A 424 -7.49 -18.99 19.31
C THR A 424 -8.51 -19.91 18.63
N VAL A 425 -8.27 -20.23 17.38
CA VAL A 425 -8.94 -21.29 16.60
C VAL A 425 -7.85 -22.22 16.09
N GLY A 426 -7.95 -23.53 16.36
CA GLY A 426 -6.89 -24.47 16.00
C GLY A 426 -5.51 -24.12 16.57
N GLY A 427 -5.46 -23.47 17.75
CA GLY A 427 -4.23 -23.06 18.42
C GLY A 427 -3.63 -21.73 17.94
N MET A 428 -4.19 -21.08 16.91
CA MET A 428 -3.70 -19.80 16.38
C MET A 428 -4.66 -18.64 16.71
N ASN A 429 -4.12 -17.46 17.03
CA ASN A 429 -4.91 -16.24 17.07
C ASN A 429 -5.16 -15.70 15.65
N ILE A 430 -6.12 -14.79 15.51
CA ILE A 430 -6.54 -14.26 14.20
C ILE A 430 -5.39 -13.58 13.43
N MET A 431 -4.47 -12.89 14.12
CA MET A 431 -3.36 -12.20 13.46
C MET A 431 -2.22 -13.13 13.09
N GLN A 432 -1.98 -14.19 13.89
CA GLN A 432 -1.04 -15.26 13.51
C GLN A 432 -1.53 -15.94 12.23
N PHE A 433 -2.82 -16.25 12.13
CA PHE A 433 -3.41 -16.76 10.90
C PHE A 433 -3.26 -15.78 9.73
N CYS A 434 -3.53 -14.49 9.93
CA CYS A 434 -3.39 -13.49 8.88
C CYS A 434 -1.95 -13.31 8.37
N ARG A 435 -0.95 -13.72 9.15
CA ARG A 435 0.47 -13.70 8.73
C ARG A 435 0.86 -14.88 7.87
N LEU A 436 0.08 -15.94 7.85
CA LEU A 436 0.29 -17.06 6.94
C LEU A 436 0.18 -16.61 5.49
N SER A 437 0.93 -17.26 4.60
CA SER A 437 0.68 -17.12 3.17
C SER A 437 -0.72 -17.63 2.81
N VAL A 438 -1.26 -17.21 1.67
CA VAL A 438 -2.57 -17.71 1.19
C VAL A 438 -2.54 -19.24 1.07
N SER A 439 -1.42 -19.84 0.63
CA SER A 439 -1.27 -21.29 0.55
C SER A 439 -1.32 -21.96 1.91
N ASP A 440 -0.57 -21.44 2.89
CA ASP A 440 -0.52 -22.03 4.24
C ASP A 440 -1.85 -21.79 4.98
N ALA A 441 -2.47 -20.62 4.79
CA ALA A 441 -3.78 -20.31 5.33
C ALA A 441 -4.86 -21.26 4.79
N LEU A 442 -4.82 -21.60 3.50
CA LEU A 442 -5.73 -22.58 2.90
C LEU A 442 -5.48 -23.97 3.49
N SER A 443 -4.22 -24.41 3.55
CA SER A 443 -3.84 -25.69 4.13
C SER A 443 -4.25 -25.81 5.60
N PHE A 444 -4.07 -24.75 6.38
CA PHE A 444 -4.53 -24.69 7.78
C PHE A 444 -6.05 -24.86 7.87
N MET A 445 -6.83 -24.13 7.04
CA MET A 445 -8.29 -24.25 7.06
C MET A 445 -8.80 -25.59 6.56
N GLU A 446 -8.08 -26.26 5.64
CA GLU A 446 -8.44 -27.60 5.14
C GLU A 446 -8.22 -28.68 6.20
N ASN A 447 -7.16 -28.54 7.01
CA ASN A 447 -6.79 -29.49 8.07
C ASN A 447 -7.44 -29.17 9.42
N LEU A 448 -8.19 -28.05 9.54
CA LEU A 448 -8.82 -27.64 10.79
C LEU A 448 -9.95 -28.60 11.15
N GLN A 449 -9.78 -29.31 12.26
CA GLN A 449 -10.80 -30.19 12.84
C GLN A 449 -11.50 -29.47 13.99
N LEU A 450 -12.80 -29.37 13.88
CA LEU A 450 -13.69 -28.82 14.90
C LEU A 450 -14.73 -29.89 15.26
N GLU A 451 -15.12 -29.99 16.51
CA GLU A 451 -16.00 -31.06 17.01
C GLU A 451 -17.36 -30.52 17.46
N GLY A 452 -18.36 -31.39 17.44
CA GLY A 452 -19.69 -31.11 17.96
C GLY A 452 -20.42 -29.97 17.27
N ASN A 453 -21.18 -29.18 18.03
CA ASN A 453 -21.98 -28.08 17.52
C ASN A 453 -21.13 -26.96 16.87
N ILE A 454 -19.85 -26.84 17.28
CA ILE A 454 -18.93 -25.85 16.73
C ILE A 454 -18.62 -26.17 15.28
N ALA A 455 -18.49 -27.45 14.91
CA ALA A 455 -18.27 -27.86 13.53
C ALA A 455 -19.41 -27.43 12.59
N VAL A 456 -20.66 -27.57 13.03
CA VAL A 456 -21.85 -27.17 12.27
C VAL A 456 -21.88 -25.66 12.06
N ILE A 457 -21.57 -24.88 13.09
CA ILE A 457 -21.53 -23.40 12.99
C ILE A 457 -20.41 -22.95 12.06
N ALA A 458 -19.28 -23.63 12.11
CA ALA A 458 -18.09 -23.29 11.32
C ALA A 458 -18.21 -23.66 9.83
N GLU A 459 -18.99 -24.68 9.46
CA GLU A 459 -19.03 -25.25 8.11
C GLU A 459 -19.24 -24.21 7.02
N GLN A 460 -20.29 -23.39 7.16
CA GLN A 460 -20.61 -22.37 6.17
C GLN A 460 -19.51 -21.29 6.10
N ILE A 461 -19.00 -20.86 7.25
CA ILE A 461 -17.94 -19.84 7.36
C ILE A 461 -16.65 -20.35 6.70
N LEU A 462 -16.26 -21.59 6.99
CA LEU A 462 -15.07 -22.23 6.44
C LEU A 462 -15.18 -22.42 4.92
N ARG A 463 -16.36 -22.75 4.40
CA ARG A 463 -16.59 -22.85 2.96
C ARG A 463 -16.31 -21.53 2.25
N GLU A 464 -16.80 -20.41 2.80
CA GLU A 464 -16.57 -19.08 2.25
C GLU A 464 -15.08 -18.67 2.32
N ILE A 465 -14.42 -18.90 3.45
CA ILE A 465 -12.99 -18.60 3.60
C ILE A 465 -12.16 -19.43 2.61
N LYS A 466 -12.39 -20.74 2.54
CA LYS A 466 -11.67 -21.65 1.63
C LYS A 466 -11.88 -21.26 0.16
N SER A 467 -13.09 -20.89 -0.22
CA SER A 467 -13.41 -20.46 -1.58
C SER A 467 -12.61 -19.20 -1.95
N ARG A 468 -12.62 -18.17 -1.10
CA ARG A 468 -11.89 -16.92 -1.35
C ARG A 468 -10.36 -17.11 -1.37
N LEU A 469 -9.83 -17.96 -0.48
CA LEU A 469 -8.39 -18.29 -0.48
C LEU A 469 -7.98 -19.03 -1.76
N ARG A 470 -8.82 -19.98 -2.24
CA ARG A 470 -8.58 -20.68 -3.51
C ARG A 470 -8.60 -19.73 -4.71
N PHE A 471 -9.49 -18.72 -4.73
CA PHE A 471 -9.48 -17.72 -5.79
C PHE A 471 -8.21 -16.85 -5.76
N LEU A 472 -7.73 -16.44 -4.58
CA LEU A 472 -6.43 -15.75 -4.49
C LEU A 472 -5.28 -16.62 -5.01
N GLN A 473 -5.31 -17.92 -4.74
CA GLN A 473 -4.32 -18.87 -5.24
C GLN A 473 -4.42 -19.02 -6.76
N ALA A 474 -5.64 -19.10 -7.31
CA ALA A 474 -5.89 -19.25 -8.75
C ALA A 474 -5.36 -18.06 -9.56
N VAL A 475 -5.46 -16.82 -9.03
CA VAL A 475 -4.90 -15.64 -9.68
C VAL A 475 -3.39 -15.43 -9.41
N GLY A 476 -2.68 -16.44 -8.89
CA GLY A 476 -1.22 -16.40 -8.68
C GLY A 476 -0.76 -15.66 -7.43
N LEU A 477 -1.64 -15.35 -6.48
CA LEU A 477 -1.31 -14.59 -5.26
C LEU A 477 -1.07 -15.48 -4.02
N ARG A 478 -0.60 -16.72 -4.22
CA ARG A 478 -0.39 -17.71 -3.16
C ARG A 478 0.60 -17.28 -2.08
N TYR A 479 1.56 -16.42 -2.41
CA TYR A 479 2.61 -15.93 -1.52
C TYR A 479 2.17 -14.78 -0.62
N LEU A 480 1.07 -14.09 -0.93
CA LEU A 480 0.59 -12.97 -0.14
C LEU A 480 0.11 -13.40 1.24
N THR A 481 0.29 -12.52 2.21
CA THR A 481 -0.28 -12.68 3.55
C THR A 481 -1.54 -11.80 3.69
N LEU A 482 -2.53 -12.27 4.44
CA LEU A 482 -3.77 -11.49 4.67
C LEU A 482 -3.52 -10.22 5.49
N SER A 483 -2.46 -10.19 6.29
CA SER A 483 -2.05 -9.04 7.11
C SER A 483 -1.35 -7.94 6.32
N ARG A 484 -0.89 -8.20 5.08
CA ARG A 484 -0.16 -7.23 4.26
C ARG A 484 -1.00 -5.99 3.99
N ALA A 485 -0.44 -4.82 4.23
CA ALA A 485 -1.13 -3.55 4.00
C ALA A 485 -1.42 -3.33 2.51
N ALA A 486 -2.63 -2.91 2.18
CA ALA A 486 -3.05 -2.68 0.79
C ALA A 486 -2.21 -1.62 0.08
N ALA A 487 -1.70 -0.62 0.82
CA ALA A 487 -0.83 0.43 0.28
C ALA A 487 0.56 -0.07 -0.19
N THR A 488 0.97 -1.27 0.23
CA THR A 488 2.26 -1.89 -0.15
C THR A 488 2.14 -2.83 -1.35
N LEU A 489 0.95 -3.01 -1.88
CA LEU A 489 0.70 -3.86 -3.04
C LEU A 489 1.12 -3.15 -4.33
N SER A 490 1.66 -3.91 -5.26
CA SER A 490 1.83 -3.44 -6.64
C SER A 490 0.46 -3.24 -7.31
N GLY A 491 0.43 -2.46 -8.41
CA GLY A 491 -0.79 -2.26 -9.20
C GLY A 491 -1.42 -3.60 -9.64
N GLY A 492 -0.63 -4.49 -10.18
CA GLY A 492 -1.07 -5.82 -10.61
C GLY A 492 -1.54 -6.72 -9.47
N GLU A 493 -0.86 -6.71 -8.29
CA GLU A 493 -1.34 -7.44 -7.11
C GLU A 493 -2.71 -6.95 -6.65
N SER A 494 -2.91 -5.62 -6.59
CA SER A 494 -4.18 -5.01 -6.19
C SER A 494 -5.32 -5.36 -7.15
N GLN A 495 -5.04 -5.31 -8.44
CA GLN A 495 -6.02 -5.66 -9.49
C GLN A 495 -6.43 -7.13 -9.42
N ARG A 496 -5.46 -8.04 -9.25
CA ARG A 496 -5.74 -9.49 -9.10
C ARG A 496 -6.53 -9.80 -7.83
N ILE A 497 -6.28 -9.10 -6.73
CA ILE A 497 -7.09 -9.22 -5.51
C ILE A 497 -8.56 -8.85 -5.80
N ARG A 498 -8.81 -7.77 -6.55
CA ARG A 498 -10.16 -7.38 -6.94
C ARG A 498 -10.78 -8.41 -7.87
N LEU A 499 -10.01 -8.91 -8.85
CA LEU A 499 -10.47 -9.97 -9.73
C LEU A 499 -10.89 -11.22 -8.94
N ALA A 500 -10.06 -11.69 -8.01
CA ALA A 500 -10.36 -12.81 -7.14
C ALA A 500 -11.63 -12.58 -6.31
N THR A 501 -11.84 -11.35 -5.80
CA THR A 501 -13.04 -11.00 -5.02
C THR A 501 -14.30 -11.05 -5.89
N GLN A 502 -14.22 -10.56 -7.14
CA GLN A 502 -15.36 -10.56 -8.06
C GLN A 502 -15.72 -11.98 -8.55
N ILE A 503 -14.72 -12.81 -8.83
CA ILE A 503 -14.92 -14.24 -9.17
C ILE A 503 -15.63 -14.95 -8.02
N GLY A 504 -15.24 -14.65 -6.79
CA GLY A 504 -15.84 -15.20 -5.58
C GLY A 504 -17.34 -14.90 -5.43
N SER A 505 -17.85 -13.85 -6.10
CA SER A 505 -19.28 -13.52 -6.10
C SER A 505 -20.14 -14.44 -6.99
N SER A 506 -19.49 -15.24 -7.89
CA SER A 506 -20.15 -16.17 -8.85
C SER A 506 -21.31 -15.53 -9.65
N LEU A 507 -21.17 -14.24 -9.99
CA LEU A 507 -22.18 -13.54 -10.79
C LEU A 507 -22.21 -14.08 -12.22
N MET A 508 -23.40 -14.21 -12.79
CA MET A 508 -23.63 -14.71 -14.15
C MET A 508 -24.34 -13.64 -14.99
N GLY A 509 -24.08 -13.64 -16.31
CA GLY A 509 -24.70 -12.69 -17.23
C GLY A 509 -24.18 -11.25 -17.10
N VAL A 510 -22.99 -11.07 -16.55
CA VAL A 510 -22.35 -9.75 -16.30
C VAL A 510 -21.30 -9.48 -17.38
N LEU A 511 -21.06 -8.21 -17.67
CA LEU A 511 -19.95 -7.75 -18.49
C LEU A 511 -18.79 -7.34 -17.57
N TYR A 512 -17.73 -8.13 -17.55
CA TYR A 512 -16.49 -7.78 -16.87
C TYR A 512 -15.58 -7.00 -17.81
N ILE A 513 -15.08 -5.86 -17.36
CA ILE A 513 -14.14 -5.01 -18.12
C ILE A 513 -12.86 -4.90 -17.31
N LEU A 514 -11.74 -5.41 -17.87
CA LEU A 514 -10.44 -5.45 -17.22
C LEU A 514 -9.44 -4.59 -17.97
N ASP A 515 -8.61 -3.84 -17.22
CA ASP A 515 -7.53 -3.02 -17.76
C ASP A 515 -6.17 -3.69 -17.50
N GLU A 516 -5.59 -4.24 -18.55
CA GLU A 516 -4.27 -4.87 -18.56
C GLU A 516 -4.00 -5.82 -17.36
N PRO A 517 -4.80 -6.87 -17.17
CA PRO A 517 -4.71 -7.75 -16.00
C PRO A 517 -3.42 -8.58 -15.94
N SER A 518 -2.67 -8.72 -17.05
CA SER A 518 -1.39 -9.44 -17.13
C SER A 518 -0.20 -8.65 -16.56
N ILE A 519 -0.40 -7.37 -16.19
CA ILE A 519 0.68 -6.48 -15.71
C ILE A 519 1.45 -7.07 -14.54
N GLY A 520 2.80 -7.03 -14.64
CA GLY A 520 3.71 -7.48 -13.58
C GLY A 520 3.66 -8.98 -13.31
N LEU A 521 3.09 -9.76 -14.25
CA LEU A 521 3.05 -11.20 -14.17
C LEU A 521 4.24 -11.84 -14.88
N HIS A 522 4.81 -12.85 -14.24
CA HIS A 522 5.64 -13.81 -14.93
C HIS A 522 4.76 -14.68 -15.85
N GLN A 523 5.28 -15.14 -16.99
CA GLN A 523 4.50 -15.93 -17.96
C GLN A 523 3.77 -17.12 -17.34
N ARG A 524 4.42 -17.84 -16.42
CA ARG A 524 3.80 -18.94 -15.67
C ARG A 524 2.53 -18.52 -14.89
N ASP A 525 2.52 -17.31 -14.33
CA ASP A 525 1.37 -16.82 -13.57
C ASP A 525 0.31 -16.24 -14.51
N ASN A 526 0.71 -15.80 -15.73
CA ASN A 526 -0.20 -15.37 -16.78
C ASN A 526 -1.07 -16.52 -17.29
N ASP A 527 -0.51 -17.73 -17.45
CA ASP A 527 -1.29 -18.92 -17.82
C ASP A 527 -2.45 -19.17 -16.84
N LYS A 528 -2.22 -19.02 -15.52
CA LYS A 528 -3.27 -19.16 -14.49
C LYS A 528 -4.33 -18.06 -14.58
N LEU A 529 -3.91 -16.84 -14.90
CA LEU A 529 -4.84 -15.73 -15.13
C LEU A 529 -5.74 -16.04 -16.32
N LEU A 530 -5.19 -16.53 -17.43
CA LEU A 530 -5.95 -16.92 -18.62
C LEU A 530 -6.98 -18.00 -18.32
N ASP A 531 -6.61 -19.00 -17.55
CA ASP A 531 -7.55 -20.05 -17.12
C ASP A 531 -8.69 -19.47 -16.27
N THR A 532 -8.36 -18.49 -15.42
CA THR A 532 -9.34 -17.77 -14.62
C THR A 532 -10.32 -16.95 -15.47
N LEU A 533 -9.83 -16.23 -16.49
CA LEU A 533 -10.65 -15.44 -17.41
C LEU A 533 -11.55 -16.37 -18.28
N ARG A 534 -11.03 -17.51 -18.73
CA ARG A 534 -11.82 -18.54 -19.42
C ARG A 534 -12.92 -19.09 -18.52
N HIS A 535 -12.61 -19.36 -17.26
CA HIS A 535 -13.62 -19.82 -16.30
C HIS A 535 -14.75 -18.79 -16.10
N LEU A 536 -14.42 -17.50 -15.99
CA LEU A 536 -15.42 -16.42 -15.90
C LEU A 536 -16.32 -16.39 -17.14
N ARG A 537 -15.74 -16.53 -18.34
CA ARG A 537 -16.50 -16.64 -19.59
C ARG A 537 -17.42 -17.86 -19.58
N ASP A 538 -16.90 -19.01 -19.19
CA ASP A 538 -17.64 -20.28 -19.21
C ASP A 538 -18.79 -20.31 -18.20
N LEU A 539 -18.80 -19.42 -17.20
CA LEU A 539 -19.95 -19.16 -16.33
C LEU A 539 -21.08 -18.33 -17.02
N GLY A 540 -20.95 -18.01 -18.31
CA GLY A 540 -21.93 -17.22 -19.06
C GLY A 540 -21.77 -15.71 -18.89
N ASN A 541 -20.54 -15.24 -18.71
CA ASN A 541 -20.21 -13.83 -18.66
C ASN A 541 -19.51 -13.36 -19.93
N THR A 542 -19.68 -12.10 -20.27
CA THR A 542 -18.83 -11.45 -21.27
C THR A 542 -17.62 -10.85 -20.59
N VAL A 543 -16.42 -11.19 -21.06
CA VAL A 543 -15.17 -10.71 -20.50
C VAL A 543 -14.47 -9.84 -21.54
N LEU A 544 -14.43 -8.52 -21.31
CA LEU A 544 -13.78 -7.54 -22.16
C LEU A 544 -12.45 -7.14 -21.51
N VAL A 545 -11.34 -7.38 -22.19
CA VAL A 545 -10.00 -7.13 -21.67
C VAL A 545 -9.26 -6.14 -22.56
N VAL A 546 -8.76 -5.06 -21.99
CA VAL A 546 -7.78 -4.21 -22.68
C VAL A 546 -6.41 -4.82 -22.45
N GLU A 547 -5.73 -5.28 -23.50
CA GLU A 547 -4.47 -6.03 -23.36
C GLU A 547 -3.47 -5.82 -24.48
N HIS A 548 -2.21 -6.05 -24.13
CA HIS A 548 -1.06 -6.00 -25.02
C HIS A 548 -0.26 -7.30 -25.06
N ASP A 549 -0.57 -8.23 -24.16
CA ASP A 549 0.10 -9.52 -24.04
C ASP A 549 -0.30 -10.47 -25.18
N GLU A 550 0.71 -11.09 -25.78
CA GLU A 550 0.52 -11.99 -26.94
C GLU A 550 -0.29 -13.24 -26.55
N ASP A 551 0.01 -13.84 -25.39
CA ASP A 551 -0.67 -15.08 -24.95
C ASP A 551 -2.15 -14.82 -24.68
N THR A 552 -2.48 -13.65 -24.13
CA THR A 552 -3.87 -13.22 -23.90
C THR A 552 -4.61 -13.02 -25.22
N MET A 553 -3.97 -12.37 -26.21
CA MET A 553 -4.55 -12.19 -27.54
C MET A 553 -4.77 -13.54 -28.24
N ARG A 554 -3.83 -14.46 -28.13
CA ARG A 554 -3.97 -15.83 -28.70
C ARG A 554 -5.05 -16.67 -28.02
N ALA A 555 -5.34 -16.38 -26.76
CA ALA A 555 -6.38 -17.06 -25.97
C ALA A 555 -7.78 -16.48 -26.17
N ALA A 556 -7.91 -15.31 -26.82
CA ALA A 556 -9.17 -14.60 -27.01
C ALA A 556 -10.08 -15.30 -28.03
N ASP A 557 -11.39 -15.24 -27.78
CA ASP A 557 -12.41 -15.65 -28.76
C ASP A 557 -12.62 -14.59 -29.85
N TYR A 558 -12.37 -13.32 -29.51
CA TYR A 558 -12.58 -12.19 -30.41
C TYR A 558 -11.61 -11.05 -30.07
N ILE A 559 -11.03 -10.43 -31.05
CA ILE A 559 -10.05 -9.36 -30.89
C ILE A 559 -10.53 -8.12 -31.65
N VAL A 560 -10.36 -6.95 -31.06
CA VAL A 560 -10.59 -5.65 -31.69
C VAL A 560 -9.31 -4.85 -31.64
N ASP A 561 -8.72 -4.55 -32.78
CA ASP A 561 -7.50 -3.73 -32.88
C ASP A 561 -7.89 -2.27 -33.13
N VAL A 562 -7.54 -1.41 -32.17
CA VAL A 562 -7.83 0.02 -32.17
C VAL A 562 -6.58 0.79 -32.58
N GLY A 563 -6.68 1.60 -33.63
CA GLY A 563 -5.51 2.28 -34.18
C GLY A 563 -5.87 3.31 -35.24
N PRO A 564 -5.06 3.42 -36.32
CA PRO A 564 -3.78 2.75 -36.57
C PRO A 564 -2.61 3.35 -35.78
N GLY A 565 -2.76 4.58 -35.26
CA GLY A 565 -1.76 5.31 -34.50
C GLY A 565 -2.20 5.63 -33.07
N ALA A 566 -1.53 6.59 -32.45
CA ALA A 566 -1.84 7.11 -31.12
C ALA A 566 -2.43 8.53 -31.21
N GLY A 567 -3.19 8.96 -30.20
CA GLY A 567 -3.78 10.29 -30.11
C GLY A 567 -4.69 10.61 -31.30
N ILE A 568 -4.40 11.71 -32.02
CA ILE A 568 -5.17 12.15 -33.20
C ILE A 568 -5.08 11.18 -34.39
N HIS A 569 -4.04 10.38 -34.44
CA HIS A 569 -3.82 9.35 -35.46
C HIS A 569 -4.46 8.00 -35.09
N GLY A 570 -5.03 7.89 -33.92
CA GLY A 570 -5.77 6.72 -33.43
C GLY A 570 -7.27 6.87 -33.55
N GLY A 571 -7.99 6.11 -32.77
CA GLY A 571 -9.45 6.23 -32.61
C GLY A 571 -10.28 5.57 -33.70
N GLU A 572 -9.69 4.67 -34.52
CA GLU A 572 -10.39 3.88 -35.55
C GLU A 572 -10.35 2.38 -35.18
N ILE A 573 -11.34 1.62 -35.62
CA ILE A 573 -11.24 0.16 -35.60
C ILE A 573 -10.46 -0.26 -36.85
N VAL A 574 -9.26 -0.79 -36.66
CA VAL A 574 -8.36 -1.24 -37.74
C VAL A 574 -8.78 -2.61 -38.24
N ALA A 575 -9.05 -3.53 -37.30
CA ALA A 575 -9.53 -4.88 -37.57
C ALA A 575 -10.36 -5.38 -36.36
N ALA A 576 -11.31 -6.25 -36.61
CA ALA A 576 -12.10 -6.92 -35.59
C ALA A 576 -12.49 -8.33 -36.06
N GLY A 577 -12.31 -9.34 -35.21
CA GLY A 577 -12.56 -10.71 -35.58
C GLY A 577 -11.75 -11.72 -34.79
N SER A 578 -11.49 -12.88 -35.34
CA SER A 578 -10.62 -13.91 -34.82
C SER A 578 -9.13 -13.47 -34.89
N LEU A 579 -8.24 -14.23 -34.24
CA LEU A 579 -6.80 -14.00 -34.33
C LEU A 579 -6.32 -13.99 -35.78
N ASP A 580 -6.83 -14.87 -36.63
CA ASP A 580 -6.46 -14.99 -38.04
C ASP A 580 -6.89 -13.73 -38.82
N ASP A 581 -8.05 -13.14 -38.51
CA ASP A 581 -8.53 -11.91 -39.14
C ASP A 581 -7.60 -10.73 -38.81
N ILE A 582 -7.09 -10.65 -37.58
CA ILE A 582 -6.14 -9.61 -37.17
C ILE A 582 -4.80 -9.79 -37.87
N ILE A 583 -4.28 -11.02 -37.95
CA ILE A 583 -3.03 -11.36 -38.63
C ILE A 583 -3.12 -11.07 -40.15
N ALA A 584 -4.26 -11.34 -40.76
CA ALA A 584 -4.47 -11.10 -42.19
C ALA A 584 -4.60 -9.62 -42.55
N CYS A 585 -4.83 -8.73 -41.59
CA CYS A 585 -5.01 -7.30 -41.82
C CYS A 585 -3.67 -6.56 -41.99
N PRO A 586 -3.28 -6.07 -43.17
CA PRO A 586 -1.98 -5.41 -43.35
C PRO A 586 -1.83 -4.09 -42.59
N ARG A 587 -2.96 -3.42 -42.29
CA ARG A 587 -3.00 -2.16 -41.52
C ARG A 587 -2.79 -2.37 -40.03
N SER A 588 -3.01 -3.59 -39.52
CA SER A 588 -2.87 -3.92 -38.12
C SER A 588 -1.40 -4.03 -37.73
N VAL A 589 -0.91 -3.08 -36.92
CA VAL A 589 0.44 -3.16 -36.34
C VAL A 589 0.54 -4.36 -35.41
N THR A 590 -0.50 -4.63 -34.63
CA THR A 590 -0.60 -5.82 -33.77
C THR A 590 -0.48 -7.10 -34.59
N GLY A 591 -1.22 -7.21 -35.71
CA GLY A 591 -1.16 -8.34 -36.63
C GLY A 591 0.22 -8.57 -37.22
N GLN A 592 0.97 -7.50 -37.54
CA GLN A 592 2.34 -7.59 -38.08
C GLN A 592 3.33 -8.18 -37.05
N TYR A 593 3.15 -7.94 -35.74
CA TYR A 593 3.96 -8.56 -34.69
C TYR A 593 3.51 -10.00 -34.41
N LEU A 594 2.21 -10.26 -34.32
CA LEU A 594 1.65 -11.60 -34.07
C LEU A 594 1.99 -12.60 -35.19
N SER A 595 2.10 -12.13 -36.44
CA SER A 595 2.53 -12.92 -37.62
C SER A 595 4.05 -13.09 -37.72
N GLY A 596 4.84 -12.36 -36.92
CA GLY A 596 6.30 -12.37 -37.00
C GLY A 596 6.90 -11.56 -38.17
N VAL A 597 6.06 -10.84 -38.95
CA VAL A 597 6.55 -9.92 -40.02
C VAL A 597 7.40 -8.83 -39.41
N LYS A 598 6.98 -8.29 -38.30
CA LYS A 598 7.79 -7.43 -37.42
C LYS A 598 8.17 -8.18 -36.17
N LYS A 599 9.42 -8.10 -35.77
CA LYS A 599 9.92 -8.68 -34.53
C LYS A 599 11.03 -7.82 -33.93
N ILE A 600 11.19 -7.89 -32.63
CA ILE A 600 12.33 -7.29 -31.91
C ILE A 600 13.54 -8.18 -32.17
N PRO A 601 14.61 -7.64 -32.80
CA PRO A 601 15.76 -8.44 -33.19
C PRO A 601 16.61 -8.81 -31.98
N LEU A 602 17.24 -9.98 -32.00
CA LEU A 602 18.29 -10.33 -31.07
C LEU A 602 19.55 -9.49 -31.35
N PRO A 603 20.31 -9.06 -30.33
CA PRO A 603 21.57 -8.37 -30.54
C PRO A 603 22.59 -9.30 -31.19
N ALA A 604 23.47 -8.76 -32.06
CA ALA A 604 24.51 -9.53 -32.77
C ALA A 604 25.54 -10.16 -31.83
N GLY A 605 25.66 -9.62 -30.61
CA GLY A 605 26.52 -10.13 -29.55
C GLY A 605 26.17 -9.49 -28.21
N ARG A 606 26.50 -10.18 -27.10
CA ARG A 606 26.29 -9.67 -25.74
C ARG A 606 27.47 -8.82 -25.32
N ARG A 607 27.20 -7.66 -24.65
CA ARG A 607 28.26 -6.82 -24.08
C ARG A 607 28.81 -7.50 -22.81
N THR A 608 30.14 -7.51 -22.67
CA THR A 608 30.85 -8.02 -21.48
C THR A 608 30.99 -6.95 -20.39
N GLY A 609 30.50 -5.73 -20.64
CA GLY A 609 30.66 -4.60 -19.75
C GLY A 609 32.07 -3.96 -19.82
N ASN A 610 32.35 -3.09 -18.85
CA ASN A 610 33.60 -2.34 -18.77
C ASN A 610 34.66 -2.99 -17.85
N GLY A 611 34.48 -4.26 -17.45
CA GLY A 611 35.35 -5.00 -16.56
C GLY A 611 35.23 -4.64 -15.07
N ARG A 612 34.25 -3.81 -14.71
CA ARG A 612 33.94 -3.42 -13.35
C ARG A 612 32.61 -4.01 -12.92
N THR A 613 32.48 -4.34 -11.65
CA THR A 613 31.26 -4.92 -11.10
C THR A 613 30.79 -4.14 -9.88
N LEU A 614 29.49 -4.10 -9.68
CA LEU A 614 28.84 -3.68 -8.44
C LEU A 614 28.40 -4.93 -7.71
N LYS A 615 28.90 -5.15 -6.48
CA LYS A 615 28.63 -6.36 -5.72
C LYS A 615 27.83 -6.03 -4.46
N ILE A 616 26.69 -6.69 -4.30
CA ILE A 616 25.87 -6.66 -3.08
C ILE A 616 26.20 -7.92 -2.30
N CYS A 617 26.59 -7.80 -1.03
CA CYS A 617 26.88 -8.92 -0.16
C CYS A 617 25.88 -8.98 0.98
N GLY A 618 25.38 -10.19 1.26
CA GLY A 618 24.53 -10.45 2.40
C GLY A 618 23.14 -9.81 2.32
N ALA A 619 22.51 -9.73 1.15
CA ALA A 619 21.16 -9.17 0.99
C ALA A 619 20.12 -10.03 1.71
N ALA A 620 19.46 -9.48 2.77
CA ALA A 620 18.57 -10.20 3.68
C ALA A 620 17.28 -9.42 4.02
N GLU A 621 16.81 -8.56 3.14
CA GLU A 621 15.56 -7.82 3.33
C GLU A 621 14.36 -8.65 2.88
N ASN A 622 13.27 -8.61 3.63
CA ASN A 622 12.03 -9.36 3.41
C ASN A 622 12.29 -10.88 3.28
N ASN A 623 12.04 -11.45 2.10
CA ASN A 623 12.21 -12.87 1.83
C ASN A 623 13.61 -13.26 1.29
N LEU A 624 14.54 -12.30 1.13
CA LEU A 624 15.87 -12.60 0.62
C LEU A 624 16.69 -13.40 1.62
N LYS A 625 17.38 -14.45 1.12
CA LYS A 625 18.10 -15.43 1.95
C LYS A 625 19.61 -15.20 1.94
N ASN A 626 20.04 -14.01 2.41
CA ASN A 626 21.43 -13.63 2.54
C ASN A 626 22.22 -13.77 1.22
N LEU A 627 21.73 -13.10 0.17
CA LEU A 627 22.24 -13.24 -1.19
C LEU A 627 23.49 -12.40 -1.44
N ASP A 628 24.42 -12.98 -2.20
CA ASP A 628 25.52 -12.26 -2.86
C ASP A 628 25.18 -12.11 -4.34
N VAL A 629 25.19 -10.85 -4.85
CA VAL A 629 24.79 -10.53 -6.23
C VAL A 629 25.86 -9.67 -6.88
N GLU A 630 26.29 -10.03 -8.07
CA GLU A 630 27.21 -9.24 -8.90
C GLU A 630 26.49 -8.65 -10.12
N ILE A 631 26.65 -7.35 -10.34
CA ILE A 631 26.05 -6.62 -11.44
C ILE A 631 27.19 -6.06 -12.29
N PRO A 632 27.38 -6.54 -13.54
CA PRO A 632 28.40 -6.00 -14.42
C PRO A 632 28.05 -4.57 -14.83
N LEU A 633 29.03 -3.65 -14.76
CA LEU A 633 28.81 -2.25 -15.12
C LEU A 633 29.04 -2.03 -16.64
N GLY A 634 28.29 -1.10 -17.22
CA GLY A 634 28.30 -0.84 -18.67
C GLY A 634 27.49 -1.87 -19.48
N THR A 635 26.52 -2.54 -18.83
CA THR A 635 25.67 -3.56 -19.46
C THR A 635 24.19 -3.23 -19.33
N PHE A 636 23.38 -3.90 -20.12
CA PHE A 636 21.94 -4.01 -19.96
C PHE A 636 21.62 -5.28 -19.16
N THR A 637 21.36 -5.11 -17.87
CA THR A 637 21.08 -6.22 -16.95
C THR A 637 19.61 -6.29 -16.63
N CYS A 638 18.99 -7.48 -16.74
CA CYS A 638 17.62 -7.75 -16.31
C CYS A 638 17.60 -8.55 -14.99
N VAL A 639 16.75 -8.12 -14.06
CA VAL A 639 16.39 -8.89 -12.87
C VAL A 639 15.03 -9.52 -13.09
N THR A 640 15.01 -10.85 -13.15
CA THR A 640 13.84 -11.65 -13.52
C THR A 640 13.39 -12.57 -12.40
N GLY A 641 12.35 -13.34 -12.62
CA GLY A 641 11.81 -14.33 -11.69
C GLY A 641 10.31 -14.17 -11.44
N VAL A 642 9.72 -15.17 -10.81
CA VAL A 642 8.27 -15.20 -10.53
C VAL A 642 7.83 -14.05 -9.63
N SER A 643 6.52 -13.78 -9.61
CA SER A 643 5.94 -12.76 -8.73
C SER A 643 6.22 -13.10 -7.26
N GLY A 644 6.69 -12.10 -6.48
CA GLY A 644 7.05 -12.29 -5.06
C GLY A 644 8.41 -12.97 -4.80
N SER A 645 9.26 -13.23 -5.81
CA SER A 645 10.58 -13.86 -5.64
C SER A 645 11.62 -12.98 -4.94
N GLY A 646 11.36 -11.68 -4.72
CA GLY A 646 12.27 -10.77 -4.01
C GLY A 646 12.96 -9.74 -4.89
N LYS A 647 12.63 -9.61 -6.19
CA LYS A 647 13.22 -8.65 -7.13
C LYS A 647 13.22 -7.21 -6.61
N SER A 648 12.07 -6.70 -6.21
CA SER A 648 11.94 -5.32 -5.70
C SER A 648 12.63 -5.14 -4.35
N SER A 649 12.70 -6.19 -3.51
CA SER A 649 13.46 -6.17 -2.25
C SER A 649 14.97 -6.00 -2.52
N LEU A 650 15.51 -6.72 -3.49
CA LEU A 650 16.91 -6.62 -3.89
C LEU A 650 17.24 -5.27 -4.53
N VAL A 651 16.44 -4.89 -5.56
CA VAL A 651 16.77 -3.75 -6.41
C VAL A 651 16.29 -2.43 -5.80
N ASN A 652 15.02 -2.33 -5.37
CA ASN A 652 14.46 -1.07 -4.90
C ASN A 652 14.78 -0.81 -3.42
N GLU A 653 14.58 -1.81 -2.55
CA GLU A 653 14.74 -1.62 -1.11
C GLU A 653 16.21 -1.59 -0.67
N ILE A 654 17.08 -2.41 -1.25
CA ILE A 654 18.49 -2.46 -0.88
C ILE A 654 19.31 -1.58 -1.83
N LEU A 655 19.43 -1.98 -3.11
CA LEU A 655 20.38 -1.38 -4.04
C LEU A 655 20.07 0.09 -4.31
N TYR A 656 18.87 0.41 -4.78
CA TYR A 656 18.50 1.79 -5.13
C TYR A 656 18.61 2.72 -3.92
N LYS A 657 18.05 2.33 -2.76
CA LYS A 657 18.10 3.19 -1.57
C LYS A 657 19.54 3.41 -1.08
N LYS A 658 20.40 2.38 -1.12
CA LYS A 658 21.81 2.56 -0.76
C LYS A 658 22.55 3.47 -1.73
N LEU A 659 22.38 3.26 -3.03
CA LEU A 659 22.97 4.11 -4.06
C LEU A 659 22.45 5.56 -3.97
N ALA A 660 21.15 5.75 -3.79
CA ALA A 660 20.55 7.07 -3.67
C ALA A 660 21.09 7.82 -2.44
N GLY A 661 21.27 7.14 -1.32
CA GLY A 661 21.89 7.72 -0.12
C GLY A 661 23.35 8.12 -0.36
N ALA A 662 24.14 7.23 -0.96
CA ALA A 662 25.57 7.43 -1.16
C ALA A 662 25.88 8.45 -2.27
N LEU A 663 25.23 8.34 -3.45
CA LEU A 663 25.55 9.14 -4.64
C LEU A 663 24.71 10.41 -4.74
N ASN A 664 23.42 10.32 -4.44
CA ASN A 664 22.48 11.44 -4.62
C ASN A 664 22.19 12.18 -3.29
N ARG A 665 22.77 11.73 -2.15
CA ARG A 665 22.53 12.29 -0.81
C ARG A 665 21.05 12.24 -0.39
N ALA A 666 20.31 11.23 -0.87
CA ALA A 666 18.90 11.06 -0.50
C ALA A 666 18.78 10.57 0.95
N ARG A 667 17.77 11.06 1.66
CA ARG A 667 17.46 10.63 3.02
C ARG A 667 16.56 9.40 3.00
N VAL A 668 17.15 8.25 2.70
CA VAL A 668 16.41 6.98 2.61
C VAL A 668 17.18 5.89 3.36
N ARG A 669 16.46 5.03 4.04
CA ARG A 669 17.05 3.89 4.74
C ARG A 669 17.01 2.67 3.82
N PRO A 670 18.16 2.07 3.49
CA PRO A 670 18.19 0.81 2.74
C PRO A 670 17.72 -0.35 3.61
N GLY A 671 17.26 -1.43 2.97
CA GLY A 671 16.95 -2.70 3.60
C GLY A 671 18.18 -3.39 4.18
N LYS A 672 18.02 -4.59 4.71
CA LYS A 672 19.10 -5.33 5.38
C LYS A 672 20.08 -5.94 4.37
N PHE A 673 21.35 -5.65 4.52
CA PHE A 673 22.46 -6.22 3.77
C PHE A 673 23.76 -6.00 4.56
N ASP A 674 24.83 -6.71 4.23
CA ASP A 674 26.12 -6.53 4.90
C ASP A 674 26.90 -5.35 4.31
N ARG A 675 27.22 -5.39 2.99
CA ARG A 675 27.97 -4.34 2.31
C ARG A 675 27.68 -4.31 0.82
N ILE A 676 27.99 -3.17 0.18
CA ILE A 676 27.99 -3.01 -1.28
C ILE A 676 29.37 -2.51 -1.70
N GLU A 677 29.99 -3.19 -2.65
CA GLU A 677 31.30 -2.89 -3.22
C GLU A 677 31.15 -2.33 -4.64
N GLY A 678 32.08 -1.48 -5.10
CA GLY A 678 32.08 -0.92 -6.45
C GLY A 678 31.31 0.41 -6.59
N LEU A 679 30.91 1.03 -5.46
CA LEU A 679 30.23 2.34 -5.45
C LEU A 679 31.07 3.46 -6.10
N GLU A 680 32.38 3.39 -5.99
CA GLU A 680 33.36 4.35 -6.50
C GLU A 680 33.37 4.43 -8.03
N PHE A 681 32.85 3.42 -8.72
CA PHE A 681 32.76 3.40 -10.18
C PHE A 681 31.57 4.18 -10.72
N LEU A 682 30.63 4.57 -9.86
CA LEU A 682 29.40 5.27 -10.22
C LEU A 682 29.42 6.71 -9.71
N ASP A 683 28.79 7.61 -10.45
CA ASP A 683 28.64 9.02 -10.07
C ASP A 683 27.18 9.39 -9.71
N LYS A 684 26.21 8.65 -10.22
CA LYS A 684 24.79 8.94 -10.04
C LYS A 684 23.96 7.66 -10.16
N VAL A 685 22.88 7.60 -9.41
CA VAL A 685 21.78 6.63 -9.61
C VAL A 685 20.50 7.36 -10.01
N VAL A 686 19.79 6.79 -10.97
CA VAL A 686 18.49 7.29 -11.44
C VAL A 686 17.49 6.16 -11.31
N GLY A 687 16.50 6.35 -10.43
CA GLY A 687 15.37 5.42 -10.30
C GLY A 687 14.19 5.90 -11.15
N ILE A 688 13.67 5.01 -11.97
CA ILE A 688 12.54 5.26 -12.87
C ILE A 688 11.45 4.24 -12.54
N ASP A 689 10.50 4.65 -11.72
CA ASP A 689 9.36 3.88 -11.28
C ASP A 689 8.04 4.41 -11.88
N GLN A 690 6.94 3.72 -11.65
CA GLN A 690 5.60 4.06 -12.12
C GLN A 690 4.92 5.16 -11.28
N SER A 691 5.58 5.73 -10.27
CA SER A 691 5.00 6.80 -9.46
C SER A 691 4.71 8.05 -10.31
N PRO A 692 3.64 8.79 -10.00
CA PRO A 692 3.30 10.01 -10.74
C PRO A 692 4.44 11.02 -10.73
N ILE A 693 4.59 11.79 -11.83
CA ILE A 693 5.59 12.88 -11.95
C ILE A 693 5.27 14.09 -11.04
N GLY A 694 4.17 14.05 -10.34
CA GLY A 694 3.74 15.04 -9.35
C GLY A 694 2.38 14.71 -8.78
N ARG A 695 2.06 15.28 -7.62
CA ARG A 695 0.82 15.00 -6.89
C ARG A 695 -0.30 16.02 -7.13
N THR A 696 -0.03 17.08 -7.89
CA THR A 696 -0.96 18.18 -8.13
C THR A 696 -1.26 18.35 -9.61
N PRO A 697 -2.42 18.90 -9.99
CA PRO A 697 -2.76 19.21 -11.38
C PRO A 697 -1.78 20.15 -12.09
N ARG A 698 -0.93 20.86 -11.36
CA ARG A 698 0.10 21.77 -11.90
C ARG A 698 1.31 21.04 -12.47
N SER A 699 1.58 19.85 -11.97
CA SER A 699 2.65 19.02 -12.53
C SER A 699 2.22 18.48 -13.87
N ASN A 700 3.08 18.61 -14.88
CA ASN A 700 2.84 18.15 -16.26
C ASN A 700 4.16 17.80 -16.95
N PRO A 701 4.14 17.14 -18.11
CA PRO A 701 5.35 16.78 -18.86
C PRO A 701 6.29 17.95 -19.12
N ALA A 702 5.77 19.14 -19.49
CA ALA A 702 6.61 20.32 -19.76
C ALA A 702 7.33 20.84 -18.51
N THR A 703 6.67 20.81 -17.33
CA THR A 703 7.29 21.26 -16.08
C THR A 703 8.33 20.25 -15.58
N TYR A 704 8.03 18.96 -15.70
CA TYR A 704 8.91 17.91 -15.19
C TYR A 704 10.22 17.79 -15.98
N THR A 705 10.15 17.88 -17.32
CA THR A 705 11.33 17.89 -18.21
C THR A 705 12.13 19.19 -18.17
N GLY A 706 11.63 20.22 -17.45
CA GLY A 706 12.20 21.54 -17.44
C GLY A 706 12.04 22.30 -18.77
N LEU A 707 11.28 21.76 -19.73
CA LEU A 707 10.93 22.39 -20.99
C LEU A 707 10.16 23.70 -20.79
N PHE A 708 9.30 23.72 -19.80
CA PHE A 708 8.43 24.88 -19.51
C PHE A 708 9.23 26.15 -19.13
N ASN A 709 10.42 26.02 -18.57
CA ASN A 709 11.29 27.16 -18.30
C ASN A 709 11.73 27.83 -19.60
N ASP A 710 12.20 27.03 -20.58
CA ASP A 710 12.63 27.55 -21.89
C ASP A 710 11.46 28.19 -22.66
N ILE A 711 10.24 27.62 -22.54
CA ILE A 711 9.02 28.18 -23.15
C ILE A 711 8.67 29.53 -22.50
N ARG A 712 8.75 29.67 -21.18
CA ARG A 712 8.48 30.95 -20.48
C ARG A 712 9.48 32.03 -20.86
N ASP A 713 10.74 31.68 -20.98
CA ASP A 713 11.80 32.58 -21.40
C ASP A 713 11.57 33.06 -22.85
N LEU A 714 11.12 32.15 -23.71
CA LEU A 714 10.74 32.48 -25.09
C LEU A 714 9.59 33.50 -25.13
N PHE A 715 8.48 33.24 -24.39
CA PHE A 715 7.34 34.17 -24.36
C PHE A 715 7.71 35.53 -23.75
N ALA A 716 8.55 35.57 -22.74
CA ALA A 716 9.07 36.81 -22.16
C ALA A 716 9.96 37.59 -23.12
N SER A 717 10.56 36.91 -24.12
CA SER A 717 11.40 37.53 -25.13
C SER A 717 10.62 38.13 -26.30
N THR A 718 9.33 37.89 -26.45
CA THR A 718 8.46 38.44 -27.49
C THR A 718 8.37 39.97 -27.41
N SER A 719 8.12 40.65 -28.54
CA SER A 719 7.95 42.11 -28.58
C SER A 719 6.85 42.60 -27.68
N ASP A 720 5.67 41.91 -27.69
CA ASP A 720 4.50 42.25 -26.87
C ASP A 720 4.77 42.14 -25.38
N ALA A 721 5.44 41.05 -24.94
CA ALA A 721 5.82 40.86 -23.55
C ALA A 721 6.79 41.93 -23.05
N ARG A 722 7.81 42.25 -23.89
CA ARG A 722 8.79 43.30 -23.57
C ARG A 722 8.14 44.67 -23.46
N THR A 723 7.24 45.02 -24.36
CA THR A 723 6.52 46.30 -24.35
C THR A 723 5.66 46.43 -23.09
N ARG A 724 5.07 45.33 -22.60
CA ARG A 724 4.25 45.30 -21.39
C ARG A 724 5.09 45.09 -20.11
N GLY A 725 6.41 44.95 -20.21
CA GLY A 725 7.29 44.69 -19.06
C GLY A 725 7.09 43.28 -18.43
N TYR A 726 6.64 42.32 -19.21
CA TYR A 726 6.35 40.96 -18.72
C TYR A 726 7.62 40.11 -18.72
N GLY A 727 8.11 39.75 -17.54
CA GLY A 727 9.20 38.80 -17.33
C GLY A 727 8.70 37.34 -17.33
N PRO A 728 9.65 36.35 -17.28
CA PRO A 728 9.32 34.92 -17.31
C PRO A 728 8.35 34.48 -16.19
N GLY A 729 8.32 35.20 -15.03
CA GLY A 729 7.40 34.93 -13.96
C GLY A 729 5.93 35.15 -14.33
N ARG A 730 5.64 36.08 -15.26
CA ARG A 730 4.28 36.34 -15.75
C ARG A 730 3.67 35.11 -16.45
N PHE A 731 4.50 34.35 -17.11
CA PHE A 731 4.13 33.14 -17.85
C PHE A 731 4.16 31.86 -17.00
N SER A 732 4.28 32.00 -15.67
CA SER A 732 4.20 30.89 -14.72
C SER A 732 2.81 30.79 -14.11
N PHE A 733 2.17 29.64 -14.22
CA PHE A 733 0.90 29.37 -13.53
C PHE A 733 1.08 29.08 -12.03
N ASN A 734 2.32 28.98 -11.52
CA ASN A 734 2.63 28.78 -10.11
C ASN A 734 2.77 30.11 -9.33
N THR A 735 3.06 31.23 -10.02
CA THR A 735 3.32 32.53 -9.40
C THR A 735 2.15 33.49 -9.62
N LYS A 736 1.90 34.37 -8.65
CA LYS A 736 0.91 35.42 -8.77
C LYS A 736 1.29 36.39 -9.91
N GLY A 737 0.27 37.02 -10.51
CA GLY A 737 0.41 38.05 -11.53
C GLY A 737 0.00 37.60 -12.93
N GLY A 738 0.33 36.38 -13.38
CA GLY A 738 -0.06 35.90 -14.71
C GLY A 738 -1.05 34.75 -14.69
N ARG A 739 -1.19 34.05 -13.57
CA ARG A 739 -2.11 32.93 -13.40
C ARG A 739 -3.56 33.37 -13.18
N CYS A 740 -4.51 32.50 -13.44
CA CYS A 740 -5.88 32.68 -12.99
C CYS A 740 -5.93 32.56 -11.47
N GLU A 741 -6.40 33.59 -10.77
CA GLU A 741 -6.46 33.58 -9.31
C GLU A 741 -7.65 32.78 -8.77
N ALA A 742 -8.70 32.53 -9.58
CA ALA A 742 -9.84 31.72 -9.15
C ALA A 742 -9.45 30.25 -8.93
N CYS A 743 -8.65 29.64 -9.82
CA CYS A 743 -8.13 28.28 -9.67
C CYS A 743 -6.66 28.27 -9.23
N CYS A 744 -6.08 29.42 -8.87
CA CYS A 744 -4.67 29.55 -8.51
C CYS A 744 -3.68 28.92 -9.51
N GLY A 745 -4.04 28.82 -10.79
CA GLY A 745 -3.23 28.22 -11.86
C GLY A 745 -3.41 26.72 -12.05
N ASP A 746 -4.30 26.06 -11.33
CA ASP A 746 -4.58 24.62 -11.50
C ASP A 746 -5.33 24.33 -12.82
N GLY A 747 -6.12 25.31 -13.32
CA GLY A 747 -7.03 25.11 -14.44
C GLY A 747 -8.31 24.36 -14.09
N LEU A 748 -8.31 23.68 -12.95
CA LEU A 748 -9.39 22.88 -12.39
C LEU A 748 -9.76 23.40 -11.00
N VAL A 749 -10.99 23.21 -10.59
CA VAL A 749 -11.48 23.43 -9.24
C VAL A 749 -11.79 22.07 -8.62
N LYS A 750 -11.20 21.81 -7.46
CA LYS A 750 -11.46 20.61 -6.68
C LYS A 750 -12.73 20.82 -5.86
N ILE A 751 -13.70 19.95 -6.06
CA ILE A 751 -14.92 19.88 -5.25
C ILE A 751 -14.76 18.70 -4.29
N GLU A 752 -14.61 19.00 -3.00
CA GLU A 752 -14.46 17.98 -1.97
C GLU A 752 -15.81 17.36 -1.64
N MET A 753 -15.89 16.05 -1.81
CA MET A 753 -17.09 15.26 -1.56
C MET A 753 -16.84 14.38 -0.33
N HIS A 754 -17.37 14.76 0.84
CA HIS A 754 -17.09 14.12 2.14
C HIS A 754 -17.20 12.58 2.19
N PHE A 755 -18.04 11.97 1.35
CA PHE A 755 -18.29 10.53 1.32
C PHE A 755 -17.97 9.85 -0.02
N LEU A 756 -17.60 10.65 -1.03
CA LEU A 756 -17.26 10.19 -2.38
C LEU A 756 -15.86 10.68 -2.75
N ALA A 757 -15.34 10.17 -3.87
CA ALA A 757 -14.09 10.68 -4.42
C ALA A 757 -14.25 12.15 -4.84
N ASP A 758 -13.19 12.96 -4.59
CA ASP A 758 -13.18 14.36 -5.00
C ASP A 758 -13.36 14.51 -6.51
N VAL A 759 -14.17 15.48 -6.91
CA VAL A 759 -14.44 15.78 -8.32
C VAL A 759 -13.64 16.99 -8.76
N TYR A 760 -13.01 16.91 -9.92
CA TYR A 760 -12.26 18.01 -10.53
C TYR A 760 -13.03 18.53 -11.75
N VAL A 761 -13.44 19.79 -11.71
CA VAL A 761 -14.15 20.44 -12.81
C VAL A 761 -13.29 21.57 -13.41
N PRO A 762 -13.38 21.84 -14.74
CA PRO A 762 -12.71 22.97 -15.33
C PRO A 762 -13.09 24.29 -14.64
N CYS A 763 -12.11 25.16 -14.43
CA CYS A 763 -12.35 26.47 -13.82
C CYS A 763 -13.20 27.34 -14.76
N GLU A 764 -14.34 27.79 -14.33
CA GLU A 764 -15.28 28.61 -15.12
C GLU A 764 -14.66 29.95 -15.58
N VAL A 765 -13.78 30.55 -14.75
CA VAL A 765 -13.16 31.85 -15.02
C VAL A 765 -12.13 31.77 -16.16
N CYS A 766 -11.28 30.74 -16.17
CA CYS A 766 -10.25 30.61 -17.20
C CYS A 766 -10.55 29.52 -18.24
N GLY A 767 -11.67 28.80 -18.13
CA GLY A 767 -12.02 27.72 -19.04
C GLY A 767 -10.95 26.63 -19.15
N GLY A 768 -10.24 26.31 -18.03
CA GLY A 768 -9.15 25.35 -17.99
C GLY A 768 -7.78 25.90 -18.42
N LYS A 769 -7.69 27.14 -18.95
CA LYS A 769 -6.46 27.72 -19.54
C LYS A 769 -5.36 28.11 -18.54
N ARG A 770 -5.65 28.10 -17.22
CA ARG A 770 -4.69 28.35 -16.11
C ARG A 770 -4.21 29.78 -15.94
N TYR A 771 -4.35 30.65 -16.95
CA TYR A 771 -3.85 32.04 -16.98
C TYR A 771 -4.97 33.06 -16.98
N ASN A 772 -4.62 34.30 -16.61
CA ASN A 772 -5.49 35.44 -16.78
C ASN A 772 -5.53 35.89 -18.25
N ARG A 773 -6.53 36.71 -18.60
CA ARG A 773 -6.77 37.15 -19.97
C ARG A 773 -5.59 37.93 -20.56
N GLU A 774 -4.97 38.80 -19.79
CA GLU A 774 -3.86 39.66 -20.25
C GLU A 774 -2.60 38.87 -20.62
N THR A 775 -2.30 37.78 -19.87
CA THR A 775 -1.19 36.89 -20.20
C THR A 775 -1.45 36.10 -21.49
N LEU A 776 -2.73 35.73 -21.74
CA LEU A 776 -3.13 35.01 -22.96
C LEU A 776 -3.11 35.87 -24.22
N GLU A 777 -3.08 37.21 -24.09
CA GLU A 777 -2.95 38.11 -25.24
C GLU A 777 -1.54 38.09 -25.88
N VAL A 778 -0.52 37.64 -25.13
CA VAL A 778 0.84 37.52 -25.66
C VAL A 778 0.95 36.30 -26.54
N LEU A 779 1.33 36.48 -27.79
CA LEU A 779 1.39 35.45 -28.81
C LEU A 779 2.84 35.21 -29.32
N TYR A 780 3.14 33.94 -29.57
CA TYR A 780 4.30 33.49 -30.30
C TYR A 780 3.85 32.64 -31.49
N LYS A 781 4.19 33.01 -32.71
CA LYS A 781 3.68 32.40 -33.97
C LYS A 781 2.15 32.21 -33.98
N GLY A 782 1.40 33.21 -33.45
CA GLY A 782 -0.06 33.19 -33.40
C GLY A 782 -0.68 32.29 -32.31
N ARG A 783 0.12 31.73 -31.41
CA ARG A 783 -0.34 30.89 -30.32
C ARG A 783 0.02 31.50 -28.94
N ASN A 784 -0.88 31.47 -27.99
CA ASN A 784 -0.62 31.87 -26.60
C ASN A 784 0.01 30.72 -25.80
N ILE A 785 0.45 30.97 -24.57
CA ILE A 785 1.12 29.98 -23.74
C ILE A 785 0.19 28.81 -23.34
N ALA A 786 -1.11 29.02 -23.19
CA ALA A 786 -2.05 27.95 -22.91
C ALA A 786 -2.25 27.05 -24.15
N ASP A 787 -2.32 27.65 -25.36
CA ASP A 787 -2.41 26.88 -26.60
C ASP A 787 -1.15 26.00 -26.79
N VAL A 788 0.04 26.50 -26.43
CA VAL A 788 1.28 25.71 -26.44
C VAL A 788 1.24 24.57 -25.45
N LEU A 789 0.70 24.78 -24.25
CA LEU A 789 0.54 23.68 -23.28
C LEU A 789 -0.48 22.64 -23.73
N ASP A 790 -1.46 23.03 -24.55
CA ASP A 790 -2.46 22.12 -25.12
C ASP A 790 -1.98 21.35 -26.36
N MET A 791 -0.85 21.74 -26.95
CA MET A 791 -0.22 20.99 -28.04
C MET A 791 0.27 19.62 -27.58
N THR A 792 0.14 18.63 -28.45
CA THR A 792 0.84 17.35 -28.29
C THR A 792 2.34 17.53 -28.45
N ALA A 793 3.14 16.60 -27.94
CA ALA A 793 4.60 16.66 -28.10
C ALA A 793 5.01 16.61 -29.60
N GLU A 794 4.25 15.87 -30.42
CA GLU A 794 4.49 15.80 -31.88
C GLU A 794 4.20 17.13 -32.56
N GLU A 795 3.06 17.78 -32.28
CA GLU A 795 2.73 19.12 -32.81
C GLU A 795 3.75 20.17 -32.35
N ALA A 796 4.13 20.11 -31.08
CA ALA A 796 5.11 21.04 -30.51
C ALA A 796 6.51 20.85 -31.13
N LEU A 797 6.89 19.63 -31.52
CA LEU A 797 8.17 19.36 -32.19
C LEU A 797 8.27 20.12 -33.51
N GLY A 798 7.20 20.14 -34.32
CA GLY A 798 7.11 20.92 -35.55
C GLY A 798 7.02 22.42 -35.27
N PHE A 799 6.24 22.85 -34.28
CA PHE A 799 6.07 24.27 -33.92
C PHE A 799 7.40 24.95 -33.50
N PHE A 800 8.23 24.22 -32.75
CA PHE A 800 9.51 24.69 -32.22
C PHE A 800 10.74 24.21 -33.00
N GLU A 801 10.58 23.79 -34.26
CA GLU A 801 11.68 23.22 -35.09
C GLU A 801 12.96 24.07 -35.11
N ASN A 802 12.82 25.42 -35.12
CA ASN A 802 13.92 26.37 -35.20
C ASN A 802 14.52 26.76 -33.82
N LEU A 803 14.10 26.12 -32.74
CA LEU A 803 14.57 26.40 -31.38
C LEU A 803 15.27 25.14 -30.77
N PRO A 804 16.58 24.97 -30.99
CA PRO A 804 17.29 23.71 -30.67
C PRO A 804 17.13 23.26 -29.23
N ARG A 805 17.15 24.19 -28.28
CA ARG A 805 17.02 23.88 -26.83
C ARG A 805 15.65 23.29 -26.48
N ILE A 806 14.59 23.87 -27.02
CA ILE A 806 13.20 23.42 -26.81
C ILE A 806 12.99 22.13 -27.60
N ARG A 807 13.39 22.12 -28.88
CA ARG A 807 13.24 20.98 -29.80
C ARG A 807 13.88 19.70 -29.24
N SER A 808 15.12 19.79 -28.73
CA SER A 808 15.82 18.61 -28.20
C SER A 808 15.07 17.94 -27.04
N LYS A 809 14.48 18.71 -26.11
CA LYS A 809 13.69 18.19 -25.01
C LYS A 809 12.35 17.58 -25.45
N ILE A 810 11.72 18.18 -26.49
CA ILE A 810 10.48 17.63 -27.04
C ILE A 810 10.78 16.33 -27.81
N ALA A 811 11.88 16.30 -28.56
CA ALA A 811 12.30 15.12 -29.32
C ALA A 811 12.48 13.91 -28.42
N THR A 812 13.05 14.07 -27.20
CA THR A 812 13.17 12.95 -26.25
C THR A 812 11.80 12.43 -25.76
N LEU A 813 10.77 13.27 -25.66
CA LEU A 813 9.41 12.81 -25.37
C LEU A 813 8.82 11.98 -26.53
N VAL A 814 9.08 12.40 -27.76
CA VAL A 814 8.63 11.66 -28.94
C VAL A 814 9.39 10.34 -29.08
N ASP A 815 10.70 10.33 -28.82
CA ASP A 815 11.58 9.15 -28.89
C ASP A 815 11.11 8.03 -27.95
N VAL A 816 10.61 8.39 -26.75
CA VAL A 816 10.06 7.41 -25.80
C VAL A 816 8.60 7.02 -26.12
N GLY A 817 8.06 7.43 -27.25
CA GLY A 817 6.71 7.08 -27.68
C GLY A 817 5.59 7.92 -27.04
N LEU A 818 5.89 9.13 -26.52
CA LEU A 818 4.91 10.05 -25.93
C LEU A 818 4.51 11.20 -26.86
N GLY A 819 4.62 11.03 -28.18
CA GLY A 819 4.27 12.05 -29.17
C GLY A 819 2.83 12.57 -29.06
N TYR A 820 1.91 11.72 -28.66
CA TYR A 820 0.48 12.01 -28.50
C TYR A 820 0.12 12.75 -27.20
N VAL A 821 1.00 12.77 -26.20
CA VAL A 821 0.74 13.39 -24.89
C VAL A 821 0.83 14.90 -25.00
N LYS A 822 -0.15 15.64 -24.44
CA LYS A 822 -0.10 17.10 -24.40
C LYS A 822 0.96 17.59 -23.42
N LEU A 823 1.69 18.64 -23.76
CA LEU A 823 2.74 19.22 -22.94
C LEU A 823 2.24 19.66 -21.55
N GLY A 824 1.04 20.19 -21.47
CA GLY A 824 0.39 20.64 -20.25
C GLY A 824 -0.55 19.62 -19.57
N GLN A 825 -0.57 18.36 -20.02
CA GLN A 825 -1.42 17.32 -19.45
C GLN A 825 -1.09 17.12 -17.97
N SER A 826 -2.13 17.12 -17.13
CA SER A 826 -1.95 16.96 -15.69
C SER A 826 -1.30 15.61 -15.36
N SER A 827 -0.38 15.60 -14.40
CA SER A 827 0.25 14.37 -13.90
C SER A 827 -0.76 13.36 -13.33
N THR A 828 -1.90 13.83 -12.86
CA THR A 828 -2.97 13.00 -12.31
C THR A 828 -3.77 12.23 -13.36
N THR A 829 -3.67 12.63 -14.63
CA THR A 829 -4.33 11.97 -15.77
C THR A 829 -3.40 11.07 -16.57
N LEU A 830 -2.09 11.10 -16.27
CA LEU A 830 -1.12 10.21 -16.90
C LEU A 830 -1.23 8.80 -16.31
N SER A 831 -1.11 7.78 -17.16
CA SER A 831 -0.92 6.40 -16.69
C SER A 831 0.46 6.22 -16.05
N GLY A 832 0.64 5.15 -15.25
CA GLY A 832 1.93 4.83 -14.63
C GLY A 832 3.07 4.70 -15.65
N GLY A 833 2.81 4.02 -16.77
CA GLY A 833 3.77 3.86 -17.85
C GLY A 833 4.09 5.18 -18.58
N GLU A 834 3.12 6.08 -18.77
CA GLU A 834 3.36 7.41 -19.33
C GLU A 834 4.22 8.26 -18.40
N ALA A 835 3.91 8.25 -17.09
CA ALA A 835 4.71 8.97 -16.09
C ALA A 835 6.16 8.47 -16.06
N GLN A 836 6.38 7.16 -16.15
CA GLN A 836 7.68 6.53 -16.20
C GLN A 836 8.47 6.96 -17.46
N ARG A 837 7.82 6.98 -18.62
CA ARG A 837 8.43 7.43 -19.88
C ARG A 837 8.78 8.92 -19.89
N VAL A 838 7.98 9.79 -19.22
CA VAL A 838 8.33 11.20 -19.01
C VAL A 838 9.59 11.33 -18.16
N LYS A 839 9.74 10.50 -17.11
CA LYS A 839 10.99 10.46 -16.30
C LYS A 839 12.18 10.04 -17.15
N LEU A 840 12.02 9.00 -17.97
CA LEU A 840 13.06 8.51 -18.87
C LEU A 840 13.46 9.58 -19.89
N ALA A 841 12.48 10.25 -20.54
CA ALA A 841 12.74 11.35 -21.48
C ALA A 841 13.54 12.49 -20.85
N THR A 842 13.26 12.79 -19.56
CA THR A 842 13.99 13.82 -18.82
C THR A 842 15.47 13.47 -18.66
N GLU A 843 15.78 12.23 -18.32
CA GLU A 843 17.17 11.80 -18.16
C GLU A 843 17.90 11.69 -19.51
N LEU A 844 17.22 11.26 -20.57
CA LEU A 844 17.76 11.26 -21.93
C LEU A 844 18.12 12.66 -22.45
N SER A 845 17.38 13.69 -22.00
CA SER A 845 17.67 15.08 -22.40
C SER A 845 18.94 15.65 -21.74
N ARG A 846 19.51 14.95 -20.76
CA ARG A 846 20.73 15.34 -20.02
C ARG A 846 21.95 14.72 -20.65
N ARG A 847 23.09 15.38 -20.47
CA ARG A 847 24.38 14.87 -20.95
C ARG A 847 24.78 13.62 -20.15
N ALA A 848 25.01 12.51 -20.84
CA ALA A 848 25.49 11.28 -20.24
C ALA A 848 26.93 11.42 -19.74
N THR A 849 27.24 10.89 -18.56
CA THR A 849 28.58 10.83 -17.95
C THR A 849 29.30 9.52 -18.27
N GLY A 850 28.54 8.47 -18.68
CA GLY A 850 29.05 7.12 -18.87
C GLY A 850 29.31 6.35 -17.56
N ARG A 851 28.89 6.90 -16.42
CA ARG A 851 29.07 6.31 -15.09
C ARG A 851 27.78 6.32 -14.26
N THR A 852 26.64 6.56 -14.92
CA THR A 852 25.33 6.57 -14.27
C THR A 852 24.73 5.17 -14.34
N ILE A 853 24.13 4.73 -13.22
CA ILE A 853 23.26 3.53 -13.19
C ILE A 853 21.80 3.95 -13.24
N TYR A 854 21.07 3.43 -14.22
CA TYR A 854 19.62 3.58 -14.38
C TYR A 854 18.93 2.34 -13.87
N ILE A 855 18.04 2.50 -12.91
CA ILE A 855 17.23 1.42 -12.34
C ILE A 855 15.77 1.64 -12.75
N LEU A 856 15.21 0.70 -13.51
CA LEU A 856 13.86 0.76 -14.03
C LEU A 856 13.04 -0.40 -13.45
N ASP A 857 11.83 -0.09 -13.00
CA ASP A 857 10.90 -1.07 -12.46
C ASP A 857 9.74 -1.28 -13.43
N GLU A 858 9.70 -2.46 -14.08
CA GLU A 858 8.70 -2.89 -15.06
C GLU A 858 8.36 -1.80 -16.12
N PRO A 859 9.35 -1.33 -16.89
CA PRO A 859 9.15 -0.21 -17.82
C PRO A 859 8.26 -0.53 -19.03
N THR A 860 7.94 -1.80 -19.30
CA THR A 860 7.04 -2.23 -20.38
C THR A 860 5.56 -2.21 -20.01
N THR A 861 5.24 -1.88 -18.77
CA THR A 861 3.85 -1.83 -18.26
C THR A 861 2.96 -0.94 -19.14
N GLY A 862 1.86 -1.48 -19.65
CA GLY A 862 0.90 -0.78 -20.51
C GLY A 862 1.41 -0.42 -21.90
N LEU A 863 2.47 -1.08 -22.38
CA LEU A 863 3.04 -0.84 -23.70
C LEU A 863 2.66 -1.93 -24.69
N HIS A 864 2.22 -1.48 -25.85
CA HIS A 864 2.14 -2.35 -27.02
C HIS A 864 3.54 -2.78 -27.49
N VAL A 865 3.68 -3.95 -28.11
CA VAL A 865 4.97 -4.51 -28.56
C VAL A 865 5.78 -3.51 -29.43
N ALA A 866 5.12 -2.72 -30.27
CA ALA A 866 5.77 -1.68 -31.06
C ALA A 866 6.38 -0.55 -30.19
N ASP A 867 5.75 -0.21 -29.06
CA ASP A 867 6.27 0.77 -28.11
C ASP A 867 7.39 0.17 -27.26
N VAL A 868 7.31 -1.13 -26.93
CA VAL A 868 8.39 -1.89 -26.29
C VAL A 868 9.64 -1.91 -27.17
N HIS A 869 9.49 -2.09 -28.49
CA HIS A 869 10.59 -2.04 -29.44
C HIS A 869 11.33 -0.71 -29.36
N LYS A 870 10.61 0.42 -29.41
CA LYS A 870 11.20 1.76 -29.27
C LYS A 870 11.87 1.97 -27.92
N LEU A 871 11.26 1.47 -26.84
CA LEU A 871 11.83 1.55 -25.50
C LEU A 871 13.19 0.81 -25.44
N ILE A 872 13.26 -0.39 -26.00
CA ILE A 872 14.51 -1.17 -26.08
C ILE A 872 15.60 -0.38 -26.81
N GLU A 873 15.30 0.24 -27.95
CA GLU A 873 16.25 1.07 -28.67
C GLU A 873 16.79 2.22 -27.82
N VAL A 874 15.91 2.85 -27.02
CA VAL A 874 16.27 3.91 -26.09
C VAL A 874 17.20 3.40 -24.98
N LEU A 875 16.86 2.25 -24.37
CA LEU A 875 17.67 1.64 -23.30
C LEU A 875 19.05 1.20 -23.83
N GLN A 876 19.11 0.65 -25.05
CA GLN A 876 20.37 0.28 -25.69
C GLN A 876 21.26 1.51 -25.94
N ARG A 877 20.69 2.64 -26.40
CA ARG A 877 21.43 3.91 -26.54
C ARG A 877 22.05 4.41 -25.24
N LEU A 878 21.36 4.21 -24.09
CA LEU A 878 21.90 4.58 -22.77
C LEU A 878 23.13 3.73 -22.41
N VAL A 879 23.07 2.42 -22.70
CA VAL A 879 24.18 1.50 -22.45
C VAL A 879 25.36 1.81 -23.38
N ASP A 880 25.09 2.06 -24.66
CA ASP A 880 26.10 2.43 -25.65
C ASP A 880 26.86 3.74 -25.31
N ALA A 881 26.20 4.61 -24.52
CA ALA A 881 26.83 5.81 -23.95
C ALA A 881 27.70 5.50 -22.71
N GLY A 882 27.96 4.23 -22.38
CA GLY A 882 28.80 3.75 -21.28
C GLY A 882 28.10 3.61 -19.93
N ASN A 883 26.78 3.88 -19.82
CA ASN A 883 26.02 3.77 -18.58
C ASN A 883 25.63 2.32 -18.31
N THR A 884 25.20 2.06 -17.08
CA THR A 884 24.62 0.77 -16.68
C THR A 884 23.10 0.91 -16.63
N VAL A 885 22.39 -0.05 -17.21
CA VAL A 885 20.92 -0.13 -17.17
C VAL A 885 20.53 -1.42 -16.46
N LEU A 886 19.84 -1.30 -15.33
CA LEU A 886 19.31 -2.40 -14.54
C LEU A 886 17.79 -2.34 -14.58
N VAL A 887 17.14 -3.39 -15.06
CA VAL A 887 15.69 -3.41 -15.28
C VAL A 887 15.08 -4.61 -14.54
N ILE A 888 14.05 -4.36 -13.73
CA ILE A 888 13.16 -5.44 -13.25
C ILE A 888 12.15 -5.70 -14.35
N GLU A 889 12.08 -6.91 -14.90
CA GLU A 889 11.20 -7.19 -16.01
C GLU A 889 10.64 -8.63 -16.04
N HIS A 890 9.47 -8.74 -16.67
CA HIS A 890 8.79 -9.99 -16.98
C HIS A 890 8.56 -10.19 -18.48
N ASN A 891 8.66 -9.11 -19.26
CA ASN A 891 8.49 -9.15 -20.70
C ASN A 891 9.67 -9.86 -21.37
N LEU A 892 9.41 -10.99 -22.03
CA LEU A 892 10.43 -11.82 -22.64
C LEU A 892 11.16 -11.10 -23.79
N ASP A 893 10.52 -10.19 -24.49
CA ASP A 893 11.14 -9.41 -25.55
C ASP A 893 12.24 -8.45 -25.04
N VAL A 894 12.09 -7.94 -23.81
CA VAL A 894 13.13 -7.17 -23.14
C VAL A 894 14.21 -8.08 -22.57
N ILE A 895 13.81 -9.20 -21.97
CA ILE A 895 14.75 -10.14 -21.33
C ILE A 895 15.68 -10.77 -22.38
N LYS A 896 15.17 -11.14 -23.57
CA LYS A 896 15.98 -11.75 -24.64
C LYS A 896 17.07 -10.85 -25.21
N VAL A 897 16.93 -9.51 -25.08
CA VAL A 897 17.91 -8.53 -25.60
C VAL A 897 18.88 -8.03 -24.51
N ALA A 898 18.76 -8.48 -23.27
CA ALA A 898 19.65 -8.16 -22.18
C ALA A 898 21.06 -8.74 -22.38
N ASP A 899 22.08 -8.08 -21.84
CA ASP A 899 23.46 -8.60 -21.82
C ASP A 899 23.66 -9.61 -20.68
N HIS A 900 22.99 -9.35 -19.54
CA HIS A 900 23.08 -10.16 -18.33
C HIS A 900 21.72 -10.31 -17.65
N ILE A 901 21.44 -11.46 -17.08
CA ILE A 901 20.20 -11.75 -16.35
C ILE A 901 20.54 -12.24 -14.95
N ILE A 902 19.78 -11.78 -13.97
CA ILE A 902 19.78 -12.26 -12.59
C ILE A 902 18.37 -12.80 -12.32
N ASP A 903 18.22 -14.12 -12.28
CA ASP A 903 16.92 -14.78 -12.09
C ASP A 903 16.73 -15.20 -10.63
N LEU A 904 15.68 -14.65 -10.00
CA LEU A 904 15.31 -14.88 -8.60
C LEU A 904 14.15 -15.86 -8.48
N GLY A 905 14.25 -16.78 -7.53
CA GLY A 905 13.21 -17.78 -7.32
C GLY A 905 13.57 -18.78 -6.21
N PRO A 906 13.19 -20.06 -6.40
CA PRO A 906 12.38 -20.61 -7.53
C PRO A 906 10.91 -20.15 -7.48
N GLU A 907 10.38 -19.85 -6.29
CA GLU A 907 9.00 -19.48 -6.05
C GLU A 907 8.86 -18.07 -5.45
N GLY A 908 7.64 -17.67 -5.12
CA GLY A 908 7.38 -16.41 -4.41
C GLY A 908 7.28 -16.61 -2.89
N GLY A 909 7.44 -15.52 -2.12
CA GLY A 909 7.33 -15.54 -0.66
C GLY A 909 8.49 -16.25 0.03
N GLU A 910 8.20 -17.05 1.06
CA GLU A 910 9.23 -17.75 1.84
C GLU A 910 9.99 -18.82 1.05
N GLU A 911 9.38 -19.40 0.04
CA GLU A 911 10.00 -20.37 -0.86
C GLU A 911 10.89 -19.73 -1.94
N GLY A 912 10.82 -18.38 -2.06
CA GLY A 912 11.66 -17.58 -2.94
C GLY A 912 12.91 -17.04 -2.25
N GLY A 913 13.40 -15.92 -2.77
CA GLY A 913 14.49 -15.17 -2.16
C GLY A 913 15.88 -15.79 -2.38
N ASN A 914 16.04 -16.67 -3.37
CA ASN A 914 17.31 -17.21 -3.82
C ASN A 914 17.63 -16.77 -5.25
N ILE A 915 18.91 -16.81 -5.62
CA ILE A 915 19.33 -16.73 -7.02
C ILE A 915 19.21 -18.13 -7.62
N VAL A 916 18.45 -18.25 -8.70
CA VAL A 916 18.29 -19.51 -9.45
C VAL A 916 19.46 -19.66 -10.43
N VAL A 917 19.72 -18.58 -11.20
CA VAL A 917 20.80 -18.53 -12.18
C VAL A 917 21.16 -17.07 -12.47
N CYS A 918 22.44 -16.82 -12.76
CA CYS A 918 22.95 -15.55 -13.28
C CYS A 918 23.77 -15.85 -14.53
N GLY A 919 23.65 -15.00 -15.55
CA GLY A 919 24.42 -15.15 -16.78
C GLY A 919 23.76 -14.49 -17.99
N THR A 920 24.19 -14.87 -19.17
CA THR A 920 23.58 -14.42 -20.44
C THR A 920 22.20 -15.03 -20.61
N PRO A 921 21.34 -14.47 -21.48
CA PRO A 921 20.04 -15.07 -21.80
C PRO A 921 20.14 -16.53 -22.24
N GLU A 922 21.17 -16.89 -22.97
CA GLU A 922 21.44 -18.24 -23.45
C GLU A 922 21.76 -19.22 -22.30
N GLU A 923 22.57 -18.78 -21.32
CA GLU A 923 22.89 -19.54 -20.11
C GLU A 923 21.65 -19.74 -19.23
N VAL A 924 20.84 -18.71 -19.07
CA VAL A 924 19.58 -18.79 -18.32
C VAL A 924 18.58 -19.72 -19.00
N ALA A 925 18.48 -19.71 -20.34
CA ALA A 925 17.62 -20.59 -21.12
C ALA A 925 18.05 -22.08 -21.04
N ALA A 926 19.34 -22.33 -20.77
CA ALA A 926 19.88 -23.69 -20.55
C ALA A 926 19.59 -24.23 -19.14
N CYS A 927 19.22 -23.37 -18.19
CA CYS A 927 18.95 -23.75 -16.81
C CYS A 927 17.52 -24.27 -16.63
N GLU A 928 17.34 -25.56 -16.42
CA GLU A 928 16.01 -26.19 -16.25
C GLU A 928 15.26 -25.72 -15.00
N ALA A 929 15.98 -25.28 -13.96
CA ALA A 929 15.39 -24.78 -12.73
C ALA A 929 14.78 -23.37 -12.87
N SER A 930 15.16 -22.64 -13.93
CA SER A 930 14.66 -21.29 -14.20
C SER A 930 13.36 -21.31 -14.98
N TYR A 931 12.27 -20.87 -14.37
CA TYR A 931 11.02 -20.67 -15.11
C TYR A 931 11.18 -19.65 -16.22
N THR A 932 11.87 -18.54 -15.95
CA THR A 932 12.20 -17.53 -16.98
C THR A 932 12.95 -18.18 -18.14
N GLY A 933 13.94 -19.05 -17.85
CA GLY A 933 14.72 -19.77 -18.85
C GLY A 933 13.87 -20.68 -19.74
N GLN A 934 12.92 -21.41 -19.15
CA GLN A 934 12.02 -22.32 -19.90
C GLN A 934 11.19 -21.58 -20.94
N TYR A 935 10.67 -20.39 -20.63
CA TYR A 935 9.92 -19.56 -21.59
C TYR A 935 10.85 -18.86 -22.59
N LEU A 936 12.00 -18.36 -22.12
CA LEU A 936 12.99 -17.68 -22.95
C LEU A 936 13.55 -18.57 -24.08
N LYS A 937 13.73 -19.87 -23.82
CA LYS A 937 14.19 -20.88 -24.76
C LYS A 937 13.38 -20.93 -26.07
N LYS A 938 12.11 -20.49 -26.03
CA LYS A 938 11.23 -20.48 -27.21
C LYS A 938 11.51 -19.27 -28.13
N LEU A 939 12.22 -18.25 -27.61
CA LEU A 939 12.42 -16.97 -28.31
C LEU A 939 13.89 -16.72 -28.72
N LEU A 940 14.82 -17.50 -28.20
CA LEU A 940 16.24 -17.55 -28.59
C LEU A 940 16.46 -18.56 -29.70
#